data_e59e79bc325609fe5d6768bc52734ebc
#
_entry.id   e59e79bc325609fe5d6768bc52734ebc
#
_cell.length_a   1.000
_cell.length_b   1.000
_cell.length_c   1.000
_cell.angle_alpha   90.00
_cell.angle_beta   90.00
_cell.angle_gamma   90.00
#
_symmetry.space_group_name_H-M   'P 1'
#
loop_
_entity.id
_entity.type
_entity.pdbx_description
1 polymer ?
#
loop_
_entity_poly.entity_id
_entity_poly.type
_entity_poly.pdbx_seq_one_letter_code
_entity_poly.pdbx_strand_id
1 'polypeptide(L)'
;MDVKNITLKIAPIIIVLILVLTVFAIRAETINLGGITNSSLKELYQDDSGMPYFTELDSYYNYRLTENYLNTGHLGDTVVNGTDWDSLSTSPNGREANYQPMIIVLAASVYKFLNSFTSVSLTQVAFWLGPIIGSLAVIPAFFMVKRATKSTWGAIVAGLIAGAAPAYFSHTYGGFFDTDMFNVLLPLLIALFLSEAVYAKKPLFKAIFAALSAVCLGLFSMAWSGYTYMVLLTFATLILYIPASYIMDRRDGIKIDNKMQWLKNNPVTIPLIVFIVLSIIILAITVGSSMFESITSVIGLSTSLQSATAGTAYPNVYVSVGEMQIPQVVDVANQSGGIFTIMFAFFGFVLMGVALSRKAKVERHHEPKQEAEDVENKKVRNRRYTPKTKKAEEIIQHDLEKRFIPGKFVWTQQEKYNNLFLFVMLILWVLGIAVMLTQGTRFIEQFEVPIALMAGLSIGFFLNYLDLKWEAKSYITAVAVVLLVLAVASPLYADHLTSSQSVGSTNDDMYNTLTWIKSNTAPDTVLASWWDFGHLFTAVADRQVVFDGGSQNNMRAYWIGKSLATSDENLSAGILRMLANSGEEASNTLDLYTHNTSKSVEILNKILPMDRTQANTELTGAYGLDQQQANSVLDLTHPAKTKPVNLILSSDMLSKAAWWSYFGSWNFENQTSTHYSYYPSQSTTEQINGRGFTLGLENGVVGVQSTGNETNGTAMTFAYVDQTKLNKTLNMTTTEDKERMSKELTDGTGNELIKPHKLIYLDNNQLSERIVNNNSNMSIMAIHQNDGSYFTVLFDSYLENSVFTKLYLESGFNQTRFNLTHSEPGISVWNVFEYPTGATNTATNTTQ
;
A
#
# COMPACT_ATOMS: atom_id res chain seq x y z
N MET A 1 12.64 -3.44 -48.99
CA MET A 1 11.71 -3.63 -47.90
C MET A 1 10.68 -2.51 -48.00
N ASP A 2 9.41 -2.82 -48.13
CA ASP A 2 8.37 -1.83 -48.44
C ASP A 2 8.15 -0.95 -47.21
N VAL A 3 8.25 0.38 -47.37
CA VAL A 3 8.11 1.39 -46.32
C VAL A 3 6.81 1.18 -45.51
N LYS A 4 5.73 0.78 -46.21
CA LYS A 4 4.44 0.46 -45.61
C LYS A 4 4.51 -0.73 -44.62
N ASN A 5 5.35 -1.72 -44.89
CA ASN A 5 5.55 -2.89 -44.01
C ASN A 5 6.42 -2.56 -42.79
N ILE A 6 7.34 -1.59 -42.91
CA ILE A 6 8.15 -1.09 -41.80
C ILE A 6 7.28 -0.27 -40.89
N THR A 7 6.46 0.65 -41.41
CA THR A 7 5.55 1.49 -40.64
C THR A 7 4.54 0.65 -39.84
N LEU A 8 3.96 -0.40 -40.41
CA LEU A 8 3.02 -1.30 -39.74
C LEU A 8 3.64 -2.10 -38.58
N LYS A 9 4.96 -2.37 -38.63
CA LYS A 9 5.67 -3.08 -37.55
C LYS A 9 6.15 -2.15 -36.44
N ILE A 10 6.49 -0.91 -36.76
CA ILE A 10 7.03 0.07 -35.83
C ILE A 10 5.91 0.83 -35.08
N ALA A 11 4.77 1.06 -35.73
CA ALA A 11 3.66 1.81 -35.11
C ALA A 11 3.21 1.30 -33.72
N PRO A 12 3.03 0.01 -33.46
CA PRO A 12 2.70 -0.48 -32.13
C PRO A 12 3.76 -0.15 -31.08
N ILE A 13 5.04 -0.19 -31.45
CA ILE A 13 6.16 0.12 -30.53
C ILE A 13 6.14 1.61 -30.18
N ILE A 14 5.93 2.49 -31.18
CA ILE A 14 5.82 3.93 -30.95
C ILE A 14 4.62 4.25 -30.05
N ILE A 15 3.47 3.63 -30.31
CA ILE A 15 2.27 3.82 -29.48
C ILE A 15 2.56 3.42 -28.04
N VAL A 16 3.13 2.24 -27.81
CA VAL A 16 3.48 1.77 -26.48
C VAL A 16 4.44 2.73 -25.79
N LEU A 17 5.47 3.22 -26.48
CA LEU A 17 6.41 4.20 -25.93
C LEU A 17 5.70 5.48 -25.51
N ILE A 18 4.78 6.00 -26.34
CA ILE A 18 3.98 7.19 -26.00
C ILE A 18 3.13 6.93 -24.74
N LEU A 19 2.47 5.77 -24.64
CA LEU A 19 1.66 5.41 -23.47
C LEU A 19 2.50 5.31 -22.20
N VAL A 20 3.65 4.64 -22.27
CA VAL A 20 4.60 4.54 -21.14
C VAL A 20 5.06 5.93 -20.70
N LEU A 21 5.45 6.79 -21.63
CA LEU A 21 5.88 8.16 -21.32
C LEU A 21 4.73 9.01 -20.76
N THR A 22 3.49 8.83 -21.21
CA THR A 22 2.33 9.53 -20.67
C THR A 22 2.09 9.14 -19.20
N VAL A 23 2.06 7.85 -18.92
CA VAL A 23 1.85 7.34 -17.55
C VAL A 23 3.03 7.71 -16.63
N PHE A 24 4.26 7.68 -17.16
CA PHE A 24 5.45 8.13 -16.43
C PHE A 24 5.40 9.63 -16.13
N ALA A 25 4.99 10.47 -17.10
CA ALA A 25 4.92 11.92 -16.92
C ALA A 25 3.95 12.32 -15.78
N ILE A 26 2.80 11.65 -15.68
CA ILE A 26 1.85 11.89 -14.59
C ILE A 26 2.48 11.46 -13.24
N ARG A 27 3.15 10.31 -13.15
CA ARG A 27 3.86 9.87 -11.93
C ARG A 27 4.99 10.81 -11.52
N ALA A 28 5.61 11.47 -12.48
CA ALA A 28 6.72 12.37 -12.26
C ALA A 28 6.28 13.76 -11.73
N GLU A 29 5.00 14.08 -11.75
CA GLU A 29 4.50 15.40 -11.26
C GLU A 29 4.75 15.60 -9.77
N THR A 30 4.93 14.56 -8.99
CA THR A 30 5.26 14.59 -7.56
C THR A 30 6.50 15.42 -7.24
N ILE A 31 7.46 15.49 -8.18
CA ILE A 31 8.68 16.31 -8.01
C ILE A 31 8.38 17.80 -7.81
N ASN A 32 7.19 18.26 -8.26
CA ASN A 32 6.81 19.65 -8.19
C ASN A 32 6.23 20.08 -6.83
N LEU A 33 5.98 19.11 -5.92
CA LEU A 33 5.35 19.35 -4.61
C LEU A 33 4.12 20.27 -4.72
N GLY A 34 3.22 19.94 -5.67
CA GLY A 34 2.10 20.84 -6.01
C GLY A 34 1.04 20.96 -4.92
N GLY A 35 0.99 20.02 -3.95
CA GLY A 35 0.15 20.12 -2.75
C GLY A 35 0.53 21.29 -1.84
N ILE A 36 1.74 21.83 -2.01
CA ILE A 36 2.23 22.99 -1.26
C ILE A 36 2.11 24.23 -2.15
N THR A 37 1.19 25.13 -1.80
CA THR A 37 0.92 26.34 -2.59
C THR A 37 1.96 27.45 -2.38
N ASN A 38 2.57 27.50 -1.18
CA ASN A 38 3.61 28.48 -0.86
C ASN A 38 4.99 27.95 -1.26
N SER A 39 5.67 28.63 -2.19
CA SER A 39 6.97 28.21 -2.71
C SER A 39 8.07 28.14 -1.64
N SER A 40 8.05 29.03 -0.64
CA SER A 40 9.03 28.98 0.46
C SER A 40 8.84 27.78 1.41
N LEU A 41 7.63 27.21 1.48
CA LEU A 41 7.38 26.00 2.24
C LEU A 41 7.79 24.74 1.46
N LYS A 42 7.91 24.81 0.14
CA LYS A 42 8.38 23.66 -0.67
C LYS A 42 9.81 23.26 -0.34
N GLU A 43 10.65 24.24 -0.03
CA GLU A 43 12.05 24.01 0.34
C GLU A 43 12.14 23.12 1.58
N LEU A 44 11.20 23.23 2.53
CA LEU A 44 11.13 22.39 3.72
C LEU A 44 10.85 20.89 3.45
N TYR A 45 10.40 20.57 2.24
CA TYR A 45 10.07 19.21 1.84
C TYR A 45 11.05 18.64 0.80
N GLN A 46 12.24 19.23 0.70
CA GLN A 46 13.30 18.83 -0.22
C GLN A 46 14.62 18.66 0.52
N ASP A 47 15.44 17.71 0.09
CA ASP A 47 16.81 17.59 0.58
C ASP A 47 17.72 18.70 0.02
N ASP A 48 18.96 18.78 0.49
CA ASP A 48 19.97 19.77 0.05
C ASP A 48 20.24 19.75 -1.47
N SER A 49 19.84 18.70 -2.17
CA SER A 49 19.94 18.58 -3.63
C SER A 49 18.72 19.09 -4.38
N GLY A 50 17.67 19.52 -3.67
CA GLY A 50 16.38 19.92 -4.20
C GLY A 50 15.47 18.75 -4.58
N MET A 51 15.78 17.54 -4.16
CA MET A 51 14.90 16.38 -4.33
C MET A 51 13.85 16.32 -3.22
N PRO A 52 12.58 16.09 -3.56
CA PRO A 52 11.56 15.87 -2.53
C PRO A 52 11.90 14.67 -1.66
N TYR A 53 11.56 14.76 -0.36
CA TYR A 53 11.58 13.60 0.52
C TYR A 53 10.62 12.51 0.03
N PHE A 54 10.86 11.26 0.42
CA PHE A 54 9.97 10.17 0.02
C PHE A 54 8.53 10.44 0.46
N THR A 55 7.60 10.01 -0.37
CA THR A 55 6.17 10.26 -0.16
C THR A 55 5.54 9.27 0.81
N GLU A 56 6.29 8.25 1.22
CA GLU A 56 5.84 7.18 2.08
C GLU A 56 6.98 6.77 3.04
N LEU A 57 6.63 6.38 4.29
CA LEU A 57 7.61 6.15 5.36
C LEU A 57 8.34 4.81 5.25
N ASP A 58 7.72 3.77 4.70
CA ASP A 58 8.36 2.45 4.52
C ASP A 58 9.45 2.49 3.43
N SER A 59 9.42 3.50 2.56
CA SER A 59 10.48 3.80 1.60
C SER A 59 11.84 3.98 2.26
N TYR A 60 11.87 4.53 3.48
CA TYR A 60 13.12 4.69 4.26
C TYR A 60 13.69 3.36 4.73
N TYR A 61 12.86 2.35 4.96
CA TYR A 61 13.34 1.00 5.25
C TYR A 61 14.07 0.39 4.05
N ASN A 62 13.42 0.39 2.90
CA ASN A 62 14.02 -0.12 1.66
C ASN A 62 15.28 0.66 1.27
N TYR A 63 15.28 1.98 1.50
CA TYR A 63 16.44 2.83 1.29
C TYR A 63 17.62 2.41 2.20
N ARG A 64 17.40 2.29 3.52
CA ARG A 64 18.43 1.88 4.47
C ARG A 64 18.96 0.47 4.18
N LEU A 65 18.12 -0.49 3.86
CA LEU A 65 18.57 -1.82 3.45
C LEU A 65 19.40 -1.76 2.17
N THR A 66 19.09 -0.85 1.25
CA THR A 66 19.90 -0.66 0.03
C THR A 66 21.28 -0.06 0.37
N GLU A 67 21.34 0.89 1.29
CA GLU A 67 22.62 1.42 1.79
C GLU A 67 23.47 0.32 2.47
N ASN A 68 22.85 -0.50 3.33
CA ASN A 68 23.53 -1.63 3.96
C ASN A 68 24.10 -2.57 2.89
N TYR A 69 23.29 -2.97 1.91
CA TYR A 69 23.71 -3.84 0.83
C TYR A 69 24.83 -3.24 -0.04
N LEU A 70 24.82 -1.95 -0.28
CA LEU A 70 25.90 -1.24 -1.00
C LEU A 70 27.20 -1.24 -0.22
N ASN A 71 27.13 -1.10 1.11
CA ASN A 71 28.30 -0.94 1.98
C ASN A 71 28.89 -2.29 2.44
N THR A 72 28.05 -3.28 2.70
CA THR A 72 28.46 -4.55 3.33
C THR A 72 28.22 -5.78 2.45
N GLY A 73 27.33 -5.70 1.47
CA GLY A 73 26.86 -6.84 0.68
C GLY A 73 25.76 -7.65 1.36
N HIS A 74 25.30 -7.23 2.53
CA HIS A 74 24.24 -7.83 3.33
C HIS A 74 23.02 -6.88 3.41
N LEU A 75 21.82 -7.43 3.56
CA LEU A 75 20.60 -6.62 3.72
C LEU A 75 20.56 -5.93 5.09
N GLY A 76 20.99 -6.62 6.13
CA GLY A 76 21.06 -6.12 7.50
C GLY A 76 22.28 -5.21 7.73
N ASP A 77 22.28 -4.56 8.87
CA ASP A 77 23.43 -3.83 9.39
C ASP A 77 24.46 -4.77 10.06
N THR A 78 24.03 -5.98 10.40
CA THR A 78 24.88 -7.02 10.99
C THR A 78 24.44 -8.40 10.53
N VAL A 79 25.20 -9.44 10.91
CA VAL A 79 24.90 -10.85 10.63
C VAL A 79 24.88 -11.63 11.95
N VAL A 80 23.76 -12.30 12.24
CA VAL A 80 23.58 -13.13 13.44
C VAL A 80 23.32 -14.58 13.02
N ASN A 81 24.15 -15.50 13.48
CA ASN A 81 24.08 -16.94 13.14
C ASN A 81 24.03 -17.25 11.62
N GLY A 82 24.67 -16.39 10.81
CA GLY A 82 24.69 -16.55 9.36
C GLY A 82 23.47 -15.98 8.63
N THR A 83 22.57 -15.29 9.33
CA THR A 83 21.40 -14.60 8.77
C THR A 83 21.61 -13.10 8.85
N ASP A 84 21.26 -12.38 7.80
CA ASP A 84 21.26 -10.93 7.76
C ASP A 84 20.29 -10.38 8.82
N TRP A 85 20.77 -9.45 9.65
CA TRP A 85 20.04 -8.99 10.82
C TRP A 85 19.95 -7.47 10.84
N ASP A 86 18.78 -6.96 11.15
CA ASP A 86 18.49 -5.54 11.37
C ASP A 86 18.50 -5.27 12.88
N SER A 87 19.63 -4.78 13.40
CA SER A 87 19.82 -4.53 14.82
C SER A 87 19.10 -3.28 15.32
N LEU A 88 18.72 -2.35 14.43
CA LEU A 88 18.07 -1.10 14.78
C LEU A 88 16.54 -1.22 14.87
N SER A 89 15.95 -2.22 14.24
CA SER A 89 14.52 -2.52 14.33
C SER A 89 14.20 -3.22 15.66
N THR A 90 13.00 -3.00 16.20
CA THR A 90 12.45 -3.77 17.35
C THR A 90 13.41 -3.97 18.53
N SER A 91 13.81 -2.87 19.21
CA SER A 91 14.64 -2.97 20.43
C SER A 91 14.07 -3.98 21.44
N PRO A 92 14.91 -4.72 22.21
CA PRO A 92 16.38 -4.70 22.20
C PRO A 92 17.03 -5.65 21.19
N ASN A 93 16.26 -6.58 20.62
CA ASN A 93 16.80 -7.76 19.96
C ASN A 93 17.09 -7.55 18.47
N GLY A 94 16.49 -6.56 17.84
CA GLY A 94 16.48 -6.46 16.39
C GLY A 94 15.58 -7.53 15.75
N ARG A 95 15.69 -7.69 14.45
CA ARG A 95 14.96 -8.72 13.68
C ARG A 95 15.75 -9.17 12.46
N GLU A 96 15.34 -10.29 11.92
CA GLU A 96 15.89 -10.81 10.67
C GLU A 96 15.61 -9.84 9.50
N ALA A 97 16.65 -9.51 8.73
CA ALA A 97 16.57 -8.67 7.53
C ALA A 97 16.37 -9.54 6.28
N ASN A 98 15.34 -10.39 6.28
CA ASN A 98 15.01 -11.28 5.17
C ASN A 98 13.93 -10.71 4.25
N TYR A 99 13.73 -9.42 4.30
CA TYR A 99 12.75 -8.70 3.48
C TYR A 99 13.05 -8.83 1.99
N GLN A 100 12.03 -8.71 1.18
CA GLN A 100 12.01 -8.93 -0.27
C GLN A 100 13.26 -8.34 -0.98
N PRO A 101 14.26 -9.15 -1.37
CA PRO A 101 15.57 -8.62 -1.79
C PRO A 101 15.56 -7.95 -3.16
N MET A 102 14.51 -8.15 -3.97
CA MET A 102 14.50 -7.68 -5.36
C MET A 102 14.61 -6.17 -5.49
N ILE A 103 13.86 -5.41 -4.68
CA ILE A 103 13.90 -3.94 -4.75
C ILE A 103 15.29 -3.42 -4.38
N ILE A 104 15.91 -3.99 -3.36
CA ILE A 104 17.22 -3.60 -2.84
C ILE A 104 18.32 -3.90 -3.85
N VAL A 105 18.34 -5.15 -4.36
CA VAL A 105 19.34 -5.57 -5.35
C VAL A 105 19.19 -4.80 -6.67
N LEU A 106 17.95 -4.52 -7.08
CA LEU A 106 17.68 -3.72 -8.27
C LEU A 106 18.15 -2.28 -8.10
N ALA A 107 17.77 -1.62 -6.99
CA ALA A 107 18.16 -0.24 -6.70
C ALA A 107 19.68 -0.11 -6.60
N ALA A 108 20.35 -0.99 -5.86
CA ALA A 108 21.80 -1.02 -5.75
C ALA A 108 22.48 -1.25 -7.12
N SER A 109 21.92 -2.13 -7.96
CA SER A 109 22.46 -2.40 -9.30
C SER A 109 22.32 -1.20 -10.22
N VAL A 110 21.13 -0.55 -10.22
CA VAL A 110 20.87 0.68 -11.00
C VAL A 110 21.77 1.81 -10.52
N TYR A 111 21.92 1.99 -9.21
CA TYR A 111 22.80 2.98 -8.62
C TYR A 111 24.26 2.77 -9.08
N LYS A 112 24.81 1.56 -8.93
CA LYS A 112 26.18 1.24 -9.38
C LYS A 112 26.35 1.45 -10.89
N PHE A 113 25.35 1.04 -11.68
CA PHE A 113 25.37 1.20 -13.13
C PHE A 113 25.41 2.67 -13.54
N LEU A 114 24.49 3.50 -13.01
CA LEU A 114 24.41 4.92 -13.35
C LEU A 114 25.67 5.67 -12.89
N ASN A 115 26.19 5.37 -11.69
CA ASN A 115 27.40 6.00 -11.17
C ASN A 115 28.68 5.61 -11.94
N SER A 116 28.63 4.62 -12.82
CA SER A 116 29.75 4.37 -13.75
C SER A 116 29.81 5.38 -14.91
N PHE A 117 28.76 6.17 -15.13
CA PHE A 117 28.68 7.15 -16.23
C PHE A 117 28.44 8.58 -15.77
N THR A 118 27.72 8.75 -14.67
CA THR A 118 27.31 10.06 -14.14
C THR A 118 27.16 10.00 -12.64
N SER A 119 27.27 11.13 -11.96
CA SER A 119 27.07 11.22 -10.50
C SER A 119 25.57 11.28 -10.21
N VAL A 120 25.02 10.25 -9.56
CA VAL A 120 23.64 10.20 -9.07
C VAL A 120 23.63 9.82 -7.59
N SER A 121 22.70 10.37 -6.81
CA SER A 121 22.47 9.94 -5.42
C SER A 121 21.61 8.67 -5.37
N LEU A 122 21.72 7.91 -4.27
CA LEU A 122 20.85 6.78 -4.05
C LEU A 122 19.39 7.23 -3.91
N THR A 123 19.15 8.39 -3.28
CA THR A 123 17.83 9.01 -3.14
C THR A 123 17.19 9.25 -4.51
N GLN A 124 17.97 9.77 -5.49
CA GLN A 124 17.46 9.95 -6.86
C GLN A 124 17.06 8.63 -7.49
N VAL A 125 17.86 7.57 -7.35
CA VAL A 125 17.52 6.24 -7.88
C VAL A 125 16.25 5.72 -7.23
N ALA A 126 16.17 5.75 -5.91
CA ALA A 126 15.01 5.28 -5.14
C ALA A 126 13.73 6.06 -5.52
N PHE A 127 13.82 7.40 -5.64
CA PHE A 127 12.70 8.25 -6.00
C PHE A 127 12.09 7.92 -7.36
N TRP A 128 12.93 7.61 -8.36
CA TRP A 128 12.48 7.37 -9.75
C TRP A 128 12.18 5.91 -10.08
N LEU A 129 12.55 4.95 -9.23
CA LEU A 129 12.41 3.53 -9.56
C LEU A 129 10.93 3.13 -9.67
N GLY A 130 10.09 3.56 -8.72
CA GLY A 130 8.63 3.33 -8.74
C GLY A 130 7.97 3.84 -10.03
N PRO A 131 8.12 5.14 -10.41
CA PRO A 131 7.60 5.70 -11.64
C PRO A 131 8.02 4.93 -12.91
N ILE A 132 9.28 4.52 -12.98
CA ILE A 132 9.80 3.77 -14.13
C ILE A 132 9.14 2.39 -14.21
N ILE A 133 9.22 1.60 -13.15
CA ILE A 133 8.71 0.22 -13.10
C ILE A 133 7.18 0.22 -13.27
N GLY A 134 6.47 1.11 -12.56
CA GLY A 134 5.02 1.22 -12.64
C GLY A 134 4.52 1.52 -14.05
N SER A 135 5.24 2.38 -14.79
CA SER A 135 4.87 2.72 -16.17
C SER A 135 5.09 1.58 -17.15
N LEU A 136 6.02 0.65 -16.86
CA LEU A 136 6.27 -0.50 -17.73
C LEU A 136 5.11 -1.51 -17.75
N ALA A 137 4.17 -1.47 -16.80
CA ALA A 137 2.98 -2.32 -16.80
C ALA A 137 2.11 -2.15 -18.06
N VAL A 138 2.17 -0.99 -18.70
CA VAL A 138 1.53 -0.68 -20.00
C VAL A 138 1.92 -1.72 -21.08
N ILE A 139 3.20 -2.13 -21.11
CA ILE A 139 3.77 -2.97 -22.17
C ILE A 139 3.09 -4.34 -22.26
N PRO A 140 3.11 -5.19 -21.21
CA PRO A 140 2.51 -6.51 -21.28
C PRO A 140 1.00 -6.45 -21.48
N ALA A 141 0.28 -5.54 -20.84
CA ALA A 141 -1.17 -5.39 -21.01
C ALA A 141 -1.54 -5.03 -22.45
N PHE A 142 -0.82 -4.06 -23.06
CA PHE A 142 -1.02 -3.69 -24.46
C PHE A 142 -0.83 -4.89 -25.40
N PHE A 143 0.29 -5.61 -25.27
CA PHE A 143 0.58 -6.71 -26.21
C PHE A 143 -0.35 -7.90 -26.02
N MET A 144 -0.79 -8.23 -24.82
CA MET A 144 -1.76 -9.29 -24.56
C MET A 144 -3.09 -9.02 -25.27
N VAL A 145 -3.66 -7.82 -25.08
CA VAL A 145 -4.94 -7.45 -25.70
C VAL A 145 -4.79 -7.26 -27.21
N LYS A 146 -3.69 -6.66 -27.69
CA LYS A 146 -3.38 -6.56 -29.12
C LYS A 146 -3.31 -7.92 -29.78
N ARG A 147 -2.72 -8.91 -29.11
CA ARG A 147 -2.61 -10.28 -29.60
C ARG A 147 -3.97 -10.96 -29.69
N ALA A 148 -4.79 -10.83 -28.64
CA ALA A 148 -6.09 -11.48 -28.56
C ALA A 148 -7.14 -10.89 -29.51
N THR A 149 -7.18 -9.55 -29.66
CA THR A 149 -8.22 -8.84 -30.42
C THR A 149 -7.75 -8.33 -31.78
N LYS A 150 -6.45 -8.17 -31.99
CA LYS A 150 -5.85 -7.43 -33.13
C LYS A 150 -6.20 -5.92 -33.15
N SER A 151 -6.98 -5.44 -32.20
CA SER A 151 -7.37 -4.03 -32.06
C SER A 151 -6.26 -3.23 -31.37
N THR A 152 -5.87 -2.11 -31.95
CA THR A 152 -4.95 -1.15 -31.31
C THR A 152 -5.65 -0.36 -30.22
N TRP A 153 -6.92 0.03 -30.44
CA TRP A 153 -7.69 0.78 -29.46
C TRP A 153 -7.94 0.01 -28.17
N GLY A 154 -8.35 -1.26 -28.26
CA GLY A 154 -8.49 -2.10 -27.08
C GLY A 154 -7.16 -2.30 -26.34
N ALA A 155 -6.04 -2.41 -27.10
CA ALA A 155 -4.71 -2.51 -26.50
C ALA A 155 -4.28 -1.22 -25.77
N ILE A 156 -4.59 -0.04 -26.32
CA ILE A 156 -4.35 1.26 -25.68
C ILE A 156 -5.11 1.35 -24.35
N VAL A 157 -6.39 0.98 -24.37
CA VAL A 157 -7.22 0.99 -23.15
C VAL A 157 -6.63 0.07 -22.07
N ALA A 158 -6.32 -1.18 -22.43
CA ALA A 158 -5.73 -2.13 -21.47
C ALA A 158 -4.39 -1.63 -20.90
N GLY A 159 -3.53 -1.06 -21.76
CA GLY A 159 -2.24 -0.53 -21.33
C GLY A 159 -2.39 0.66 -20.39
N LEU A 160 -3.25 1.63 -20.76
CA LEU A 160 -3.47 2.81 -19.90
C LEU A 160 -4.08 2.43 -18.56
N ILE A 161 -5.10 1.57 -18.53
CA ILE A 161 -5.71 1.17 -17.24
C ILE A 161 -4.68 0.41 -16.40
N ALA A 162 -3.96 -0.57 -16.95
CA ALA A 162 -2.96 -1.33 -16.21
C ALA A 162 -1.78 -0.49 -15.70
N GLY A 163 -1.49 0.63 -16.36
CA GLY A 163 -0.44 1.54 -15.92
C GLY A 163 -0.94 2.71 -15.06
N ALA A 164 -2.23 2.99 -15.06
CA ALA A 164 -2.83 4.19 -14.46
C ALA A 164 -4.11 3.87 -13.67
N ALA A 165 -4.31 2.63 -13.18
CA ALA A 165 -5.36 2.39 -12.22
C ALA A 165 -4.96 2.96 -10.86
N PRO A 166 -5.86 3.70 -10.17
CA PRO A 166 -5.49 4.48 -8.99
C PRO A 166 -4.87 3.66 -7.85
N ALA A 167 -5.27 2.38 -7.67
CA ALA A 167 -4.66 1.53 -6.64
C ALA A 167 -3.17 1.30 -6.88
N TYR A 168 -2.77 0.95 -8.09
CA TYR A 168 -1.36 0.76 -8.44
C TYR A 168 -0.61 2.07 -8.57
N PHE A 169 -1.27 3.09 -9.09
CA PHE A 169 -0.67 4.40 -9.28
C PHE A 169 -0.24 5.02 -7.95
N SER A 170 -1.11 4.96 -6.91
CA SER A 170 -0.84 5.52 -5.59
C SER A 170 0.35 4.91 -4.85
N HIS A 171 0.80 3.73 -5.28
CA HIS A 171 1.97 3.04 -4.73
C HIS A 171 3.19 3.03 -5.67
N THR A 172 3.16 3.84 -6.75
CA THR A 172 4.24 3.84 -7.76
C THR A 172 4.57 5.21 -8.34
N TYR A 173 4.05 6.31 -7.77
CA TYR A 173 4.47 7.66 -8.18
C TYR A 173 5.82 8.06 -7.55
N GLY A 174 6.37 9.23 -7.91
CA GLY A 174 7.70 9.64 -7.48
C GLY A 174 7.85 9.72 -5.97
N GLY A 175 8.90 9.13 -5.45
CA GLY A 175 9.17 9.07 -4.01
C GLY A 175 8.52 7.89 -3.28
N PHE A 176 7.74 7.07 -3.96
CA PHE A 176 7.21 5.81 -3.41
C PHE A 176 8.18 4.66 -3.75
N PHE A 177 9.03 4.30 -2.81
CA PHE A 177 10.08 3.31 -2.98
C PHE A 177 9.75 2.03 -2.21
N ASP A 178 8.77 1.28 -2.71
CA ASP A 178 8.33 0.02 -2.10
C ASP A 178 8.10 -1.08 -3.14
N THR A 179 7.93 -2.30 -2.66
CA THR A 179 7.78 -3.53 -3.44
C THR A 179 6.54 -3.56 -4.32
N ASP A 180 5.55 -2.72 -4.06
CA ASP A 180 4.30 -2.63 -4.82
C ASP A 180 4.50 -2.33 -6.30
N MET A 181 5.60 -1.65 -6.65
CA MET A 181 5.93 -1.41 -8.05
C MET A 181 6.00 -2.69 -8.90
N PHE A 182 6.21 -3.85 -8.30
CA PHE A 182 6.29 -5.14 -8.99
C PHE A 182 4.95 -5.89 -9.06
N ASN A 183 3.97 -5.51 -8.24
CA ASN A 183 2.72 -6.26 -8.02
C ASN A 183 1.79 -6.32 -9.24
N VAL A 184 1.93 -5.42 -10.19
CA VAL A 184 1.19 -5.42 -11.45
C VAL A 184 2.07 -5.86 -12.63
N LEU A 185 3.30 -5.34 -12.70
CA LEU A 185 4.20 -5.62 -13.83
C LEU A 185 4.56 -7.11 -13.93
N LEU A 186 5.03 -7.73 -12.83
CA LEU A 186 5.47 -9.13 -12.87
C LEU A 186 4.33 -10.12 -13.12
N PRO A 187 3.16 -10.02 -12.48
CA PRO A 187 1.99 -10.82 -12.85
C PRO A 187 1.59 -10.70 -14.32
N LEU A 188 1.61 -9.49 -14.89
CA LEU A 188 1.33 -9.27 -16.32
C LEU A 188 2.38 -9.93 -17.22
N LEU A 189 3.67 -9.88 -16.84
CA LEU A 189 4.73 -10.56 -17.61
C LEU A 189 4.60 -12.08 -17.52
N ILE A 190 4.28 -12.64 -16.36
CA ILE A 190 4.01 -14.07 -16.17
C ILE A 190 2.87 -14.50 -17.09
N ALA A 191 1.76 -13.75 -17.07
CA ALA A 191 0.58 -14.01 -17.89
C ALA A 191 0.85 -13.86 -19.41
N LEU A 192 1.57 -12.81 -19.79
CA LEU A 192 1.98 -12.58 -21.18
C LEU A 192 2.82 -13.74 -21.72
N PHE A 193 3.89 -14.10 -21.03
CA PHE A 193 4.79 -15.15 -21.52
C PHE A 193 4.10 -16.52 -21.52
N LEU A 194 3.25 -16.81 -20.54
CA LEU A 194 2.50 -18.06 -20.52
C LEU A 194 1.47 -18.12 -21.67
N SER A 195 0.80 -17.00 -21.95
CA SER A 195 -0.10 -16.88 -23.11
C SER A 195 0.66 -17.04 -24.44
N GLU A 196 1.82 -16.41 -24.60
CA GLU A 196 2.67 -16.57 -25.79
C GLU A 196 3.22 -18.00 -25.92
N ALA A 197 3.50 -18.69 -24.82
CA ALA A 197 3.88 -20.11 -24.83
C ALA A 197 2.77 -21.00 -25.39
N VAL A 198 1.52 -20.74 -25.04
CA VAL A 198 0.35 -21.46 -25.61
C VAL A 198 0.14 -21.10 -27.07
N TYR A 199 0.33 -19.84 -27.46
CA TYR A 199 0.15 -19.35 -28.81
C TYR A 199 1.24 -19.82 -29.79
N ALA A 200 2.47 -20.03 -29.32
CA ALA A 200 3.60 -20.39 -30.15
C ALA A 200 3.37 -21.71 -30.91
N LYS A 201 3.74 -21.75 -32.22
CA LYS A 201 3.60 -22.94 -33.04
C LYS A 201 4.76 -23.94 -32.88
N LYS A 202 5.98 -23.42 -32.69
CA LYS A 202 7.20 -24.24 -32.58
C LYS A 202 7.44 -24.68 -31.14
N PRO A 203 7.75 -25.97 -30.89
CA PRO A 203 8.00 -26.47 -29.50
C PRO A 203 9.06 -25.67 -28.75
N LEU A 204 10.14 -25.27 -29.41
CA LEU A 204 11.20 -24.47 -28.82
C LEU A 204 10.70 -23.13 -28.27
N PHE A 205 9.91 -22.40 -29.05
CA PHE A 205 9.36 -21.12 -28.57
C PHE A 205 8.33 -21.32 -27.44
N LYS A 206 7.57 -22.42 -27.47
CA LYS A 206 6.69 -22.80 -26.33
C LYS A 206 7.50 -22.95 -25.05
N ALA A 207 8.62 -23.66 -25.11
CA ALA A 207 9.50 -23.89 -23.98
C ALA A 207 10.18 -22.57 -23.50
N ILE A 208 10.67 -21.75 -24.43
CA ILE A 208 11.33 -20.47 -24.11
C ILE A 208 10.35 -19.53 -23.38
N PHE A 209 9.15 -19.34 -23.90
CA PHE A 209 8.18 -18.44 -23.25
C PHE A 209 7.69 -19.00 -21.91
N ALA A 210 7.50 -20.33 -21.78
CA ALA A 210 7.18 -20.95 -20.50
C ALA A 210 8.32 -20.77 -19.48
N ALA A 211 9.59 -20.88 -19.91
CA ALA A 211 10.74 -20.63 -19.08
C ALA A 211 10.83 -19.16 -18.64
N LEU A 212 10.61 -18.20 -19.55
CA LEU A 212 10.57 -16.78 -19.22
C LEU A 212 9.46 -16.47 -18.20
N SER A 213 8.29 -17.10 -18.32
CA SER A 213 7.21 -16.98 -17.34
C SER A 213 7.62 -17.53 -15.97
N ALA A 214 8.32 -18.68 -15.92
CA ALA A 214 8.82 -19.24 -14.67
C ALA A 214 9.91 -18.35 -14.02
N VAL A 215 10.78 -17.73 -14.83
CA VAL A 215 11.77 -16.75 -14.34
C VAL A 215 11.05 -15.52 -13.75
N CYS A 216 10.04 -14.98 -14.43
CA CYS A 216 9.26 -13.86 -13.88
C CYS A 216 8.55 -14.23 -12.57
N LEU A 217 8.07 -15.48 -12.42
CA LEU A 217 7.51 -15.97 -11.17
C LEU A 217 8.57 -16.04 -10.07
N GLY A 218 9.79 -16.47 -10.37
CA GLY A 218 10.90 -16.45 -9.43
C GLY A 218 11.29 -15.02 -9.01
N LEU A 219 11.34 -14.08 -9.97
CA LEU A 219 11.55 -12.66 -9.64
C LEU A 219 10.42 -12.12 -8.76
N PHE A 220 9.19 -12.53 -9.02
CA PHE A 220 8.04 -12.10 -8.20
C PHE A 220 8.11 -12.66 -6.78
N SER A 221 8.61 -13.87 -6.59
CA SER A 221 8.84 -14.44 -5.25
C SER A 221 9.92 -13.70 -4.45
N MET A 222 10.87 -13.05 -5.14
CA MET A 222 11.87 -12.18 -4.52
C MET A 222 11.37 -10.75 -4.29
N ALA A 223 10.29 -10.36 -4.96
CA ALA A 223 9.72 -9.01 -4.91
C ALA A 223 8.62 -8.88 -3.87
N TRP A 224 7.79 -9.91 -3.67
CA TRP A 224 6.63 -9.83 -2.79
C TRP A 224 6.23 -11.22 -2.25
N SER A 225 5.94 -11.28 -0.94
CA SER A 225 5.54 -12.53 -0.27
C SER A 225 4.22 -13.12 -0.79
N GLY A 226 3.33 -12.25 -1.34
CA GLY A 226 2.07 -12.68 -1.93
C GLY A 226 2.18 -13.38 -3.29
N TYR A 227 3.38 -13.61 -3.85
CA TYR A 227 3.61 -14.31 -5.13
C TYR A 227 2.86 -15.65 -5.23
N THR A 228 2.52 -16.27 -4.12
CA THR A 228 1.86 -17.57 -4.02
C THR A 228 0.50 -17.60 -4.72
N TYR A 229 -0.24 -16.48 -4.76
CA TYR A 229 -1.48 -16.42 -5.52
C TYR A 229 -1.25 -16.64 -7.03
N MET A 230 -0.12 -16.13 -7.58
CA MET A 230 0.24 -16.35 -8.99
C MET A 230 0.66 -17.80 -9.26
N VAL A 231 1.29 -18.47 -8.29
CA VAL A 231 1.57 -19.93 -8.38
C VAL A 231 0.25 -20.69 -8.52
N LEU A 232 -0.70 -20.44 -7.60
CA LEU A 232 -2.00 -21.12 -7.61
C LEU A 232 -2.79 -20.79 -8.89
N LEU A 233 -2.85 -19.52 -9.28
CA LEU A 233 -3.54 -19.05 -10.48
C LEU A 233 -3.00 -19.71 -11.74
N THR A 234 -1.68 -19.69 -11.93
CA THR A 234 -1.06 -20.21 -13.15
C THR A 234 -1.17 -21.74 -13.21
N PHE A 235 -0.98 -22.45 -12.11
CA PHE A 235 -1.12 -23.90 -12.05
C PHE A 235 -2.58 -24.32 -12.29
N ALA A 236 -3.53 -23.66 -11.62
CA ALA A 236 -4.96 -23.91 -11.84
C ALA A 236 -5.36 -23.65 -13.29
N THR A 237 -4.88 -22.54 -13.89
CA THR A 237 -5.15 -22.20 -15.29
C THR A 237 -4.65 -23.29 -16.24
N LEU A 238 -3.40 -23.72 -16.08
CA LEU A 238 -2.80 -24.75 -16.93
C LEU A 238 -3.52 -26.09 -16.81
N ILE A 239 -3.92 -26.47 -15.60
CA ILE A 239 -4.64 -27.74 -15.32
C ILE A 239 -6.08 -27.65 -15.87
N LEU A 240 -6.83 -26.60 -15.55
CA LEU A 240 -8.23 -26.45 -15.96
C LEU A 240 -8.40 -26.16 -17.45
N TYR A 241 -7.38 -25.62 -18.12
CA TYR A 241 -7.37 -25.47 -19.56
C TYR A 241 -7.50 -26.80 -20.31
N ILE A 242 -6.93 -27.89 -19.79
CA ILE A 242 -6.95 -29.20 -20.44
C ILE A 242 -8.39 -29.69 -20.64
N PRO A 243 -9.24 -29.86 -19.62
CA PRO A 243 -10.63 -30.26 -19.82
C PRO A 243 -11.44 -29.21 -20.59
N ALA A 244 -11.17 -27.91 -20.41
CA ALA A 244 -11.87 -26.87 -21.18
C ALA A 244 -11.59 -26.98 -22.68
N SER A 245 -10.34 -27.18 -23.08
CA SER A 245 -9.96 -27.37 -24.49
C SER A 245 -10.50 -28.68 -25.05
N TYR A 246 -10.55 -29.74 -24.25
CA TYR A 246 -11.17 -31.01 -24.66
C TYR A 246 -12.66 -30.86 -24.97
N ILE A 247 -13.40 -30.17 -24.08
CA ILE A 247 -14.84 -29.89 -24.29
C ILE A 247 -15.04 -29.03 -25.54
N MET A 248 -14.21 -28.00 -25.73
CA MET A 248 -14.26 -27.11 -26.88
C MET A 248 -14.02 -27.88 -28.19
N ASP A 249 -13.01 -28.73 -28.26
CA ASP A 249 -12.69 -29.52 -29.44
C ASP A 249 -13.83 -30.49 -29.80
N ARG A 250 -14.39 -31.16 -28.78
CA ARG A 250 -15.56 -32.05 -28.99
C ARG A 250 -16.77 -31.29 -29.53
N ARG A 251 -17.04 -30.10 -28.99
CA ARG A 251 -18.15 -29.24 -29.47
C ARG A 251 -17.92 -28.74 -30.89
N ASP A 252 -16.66 -28.42 -31.22
CA ASP A 252 -16.30 -27.94 -32.56
C ASP A 252 -16.28 -29.07 -33.61
N GLY A 253 -16.50 -30.34 -33.20
CA GLY A 253 -16.60 -31.50 -34.05
C GLY A 253 -15.25 -32.17 -34.39
N ILE A 254 -14.20 -31.83 -33.62
CA ILE A 254 -12.90 -32.49 -33.75
C ILE A 254 -13.01 -33.92 -33.22
N LYS A 255 -12.74 -34.93 -34.04
CA LYS A 255 -12.70 -36.33 -33.64
C LYS A 255 -11.45 -36.60 -32.81
N ILE A 256 -11.65 -37.09 -31.59
CA ILE A 256 -10.59 -37.46 -30.69
C ILE A 256 -10.62 -38.99 -30.51
N ASP A 257 -9.89 -39.66 -31.39
CA ASP A 257 -9.83 -41.14 -31.40
C ASP A 257 -8.87 -41.64 -30.30
N ASN A 258 -7.78 -40.93 -30.04
CA ASN A 258 -6.81 -41.25 -29.03
C ASN A 258 -6.58 -40.04 -28.09
N LYS A 259 -7.03 -40.16 -26.86
CA LYS A 259 -6.93 -39.09 -25.83
C LYS A 259 -5.47 -38.75 -25.51
N MET A 260 -4.58 -39.76 -25.46
CA MET A 260 -3.17 -39.53 -25.14
C MET A 260 -2.45 -38.77 -26.24
N GLN A 261 -2.75 -39.08 -27.53
CA GLN A 261 -2.18 -38.36 -28.63
C GLN A 261 -2.73 -36.95 -28.73
N TRP A 262 -4.03 -36.76 -28.46
CA TRP A 262 -4.65 -35.43 -28.34
C TRP A 262 -3.97 -34.59 -27.26
N LEU A 263 -3.74 -35.16 -26.07
CA LEU A 263 -3.05 -34.46 -24.98
C LEU A 263 -1.62 -34.07 -25.36
N LYS A 264 -0.85 -34.98 -25.98
CA LYS A 264 0.51 -34.69 -26.45
C LYS A 264 0.54 -33.53 -27.48
N ASN A 265 -0.50 -33.38 -28.28
CA ASN A 265 -0.60 -32.33 -29.31
C ASN A 265 -1.31 -31.06 -28.79
N ASN A 266 -1.83 -31.08 -27.58
CA ASN A 266 -2.50 -29.90 -27.00
C ASN A 266 -1.51 -28.73 -26.84
N PRO A 267 -1.91 -27.51 -27.20
CA PRO A 267 -1.03 -26.34 -27.10
C PRO A 267 -0.40 -26.11 -25.74
N VAL A 268 -1.06 -26.51 -24.65
CA VAL A 268 -0.64 -26.27 -23.27
C VAL A 268 0.36 -27.31 -22.74
N THR A 269 0.50 -28.49 -23.38
CA THR A 269 1.27 -29.60 -22.80
C THR A 269 2.74 -29.27 -22.56
N ILE A 270 3.41 -28.66 -23.54
CA ILE A 270 4.82 -28.23 -23.39
C ILE A 270 4.91 -27.07 -22.37
N PRO A 271 4.11 -26.00 -22.47
CA PRO A 271 4.10 -24.94 -21.45
C PRO A 271 3.86 -25.45 -20.05
N LEU A 272 2.92 -26.37 -19.86
CA LEU A 272 2.60 -26.97 -18.55
C LEU A 272 3.84 -27.64 -17.92
N ILE A 273 4.47 -28.53 -18.68
CA ILE A 273 5.64 -29.30 -18.17
C ILE A 273 6.79 -28.35 -17.87
N VAL A 274 7.17 -27.50 -18.83
CA VAL A 274 8.32 -26.60 -18.70
C VAL A 274 8.11 -25.59 -17.58
N PHE A 275 6.92 -24.96 -17.53
CA PHE A 275 6.62 -23.97 -16.51
C PHE A 275 6.63 -24.57 -15.10
N ILE A 276 5.94 -25.70 -14.88
CA ILE A 276 5.87 -26.31 -13.54
C ILE A 276 7.27 -26.75 -13.09
N VAL A 277 8.02 -27.47 -13.94
CA VAL A 277 9.35 -27.96 -13.56
C VAL A 277 10.29 -26.81 -13.23
N LEU A 278 10.37 -25.79 -14.10
CA LEU A 278 11.26 -24.66 -13.86
C LEU A 278 10.78 -23.79 -12.70
N SER A 279 9.47 -23.60 -12.51
CA SER A 279 8.95 -22.86 -11.35
C SER A 279 9.32 -23.52 -10.04
N ILE A 280 9.20 -24.86 -9.93
CA ILE A 280 9.61 -25.59 -8.73
C ILE A 280 11.13 -25.40 -8.48
N ILE A 281 11.96 -25.55 -9.51
CA ILE A 281 13.41 -25.38 -9.36
C ILE A 281 13.76 -23.94 -8.95
N ILE A 282 13.19 -22.94 -9.60
CA ILE A 282 13.51 -21.54 -9.34
C ILE A 282 13.00 -21.13 -7.96
N LEU A 283 11.78 -21.51 -7.59
CA LEU A 283 11.23 -21.22 -6.26
C LEU A 283 12.01 -21.93 -5.14
N ALA A 284 12.50 -23.15 -5.38
CA ALA A 284 13.39 -23.82 -4.44
C ALA A 284 14.72 -23.06 -4.22
N ILE A 285 15.19 -22.35 -5.24
CA ILE A 285 16.40 -21.50 -5.15
C ILE A 285 16.09 -20.16 -4.47
N THR A 286 14.97 -19.52 -4.81
CA THR A 286 14.66 -18.14 -4.36
C THR A 286 14.01 -18.10 -2.97
N VAL A 287 13.21 -19.10 -2.62
CA VAL A 287 12.40 -19.15 -1.39
C VAL A 287 12.82 -20.31 -0.48
N GLY A 288 13.46 -21.34 -1.02
CA GLY A 288 13.91 -22.50 -0.25
C GLY A 288 12.77 -23.44 0.18
N SER A 289 12.92 -24.09 1.34
CA SER A 289 11.95 -25.06 1.87
C SER A 289 10.62 -24.42 2.31
N SER A 290 10.60 -23.13 2.64
CA SER A 290 9.38 -22.40 3.03
C SER A 290 8.37 -22.25 1.88
N MET A 291 8.74 -22.62 0.64
CA MET A 291 7.84 -22.61 -0.52
C MET A 291 6.55 -23.39 -0.26
N PHE A 292 6.64 -24.58 0.33
CA PHE A 292 5.46 -25.42 0.59
C PHE A 292 4.58 -24.83 1.68
N GLU A 293 5.15 -24.27 2.72
CA GLU A 293 4.42 -23.56 3.79
C GLU A 293 3.72 -22.33 3.25
N SER A 294 4.40 -21.55 2.42
CA SER A 294 3.84 -20.36 1.79
C SER A 294 2.65 -20.68 0.86
N ILE A 295 2.73 -21.76 0.08
CA ILE A 295 1.61 -22.18 -0.79
C ILE A 295 0.44 -22.73 0.03
N THR A 296 0.69 -23.49 1.08
CA THR A 296 -0.38 -24.04 1.93
C THR A 296 -1.02 -22.96 2.80
N SER A 297 -0.26 -21.95 3.23
CA SER A 297 -0.80 -20.82 4.00
C SER A 297 -1.84 -20.02 3.21
N VAL A 298 -1.67 -19.87 1.89
CA VAL A 298 -2.68 -19.18 1.04
C VAL A 298 -4.00 -19.94 1.00
N ILE A 299 -3.98 -21.26 1.01
CA ILE A 299 -5.20 -22.08 1.06
C ILE A 299 -5.88 -21.94 2.43
N GLY A 300 -5.08 -21.73 3.49
CA GLY A 300 -5.55 -21.43 4.84
C GLY A 300 -5.80 -19.94 5.14
N LEU A 301 -5.51 -19.03 4.21
CA LEU A 301 -5.46 -17.57 4.46
C LEU A 301 -6.81 -17.01 4.92
N SER A 302 -7.93 -17.54 4.43
CA SER A 302 -9.27 -17.15 4.90
C SER A 302 -9.54 -17.49 6.36
N THR A 303 -8.77 -18.44 6.90
CA THR A 303 -8.88 -18.85 8.31
C THR A 303 -7.77 -18.25 9.18
N SER A 304 -6.59 -17.90 8.61
CA SER A 304 -5.42 -17.55 9.40
C SER A 304 -5.29 -16.05 9.69
N LEU A 305 -5.68 -15.13 8.79
CA LEU A 305 -5.64 -13.68 9.08
C LEU A 305 -6.68 -13.30 10.14
N GLN A 306 -7.87 -13.91 10.12
CA GLN A 306 -8.85 -13.75 11.20
C GLN A 306 -8.49 -14.56 12.46
N SER A 307 -7.79 -15.69 12.34
CA SER A 307 -7.46 -16.56 13.45
C SER A 307 -6.10 -16.27 14.10
N ALA A 308 -5.15 -15.63 13.40
CA ALA A 308 -3.92 -15.13 14.01
C ALA A 308 -4.21 -14.10 15.12
N THR A 309 -5.40 -13.53 15.10
CA THR A 309 -5.88 -12.56 16.08
C THR A 309 -6.81 -13.15 17.13
N ALA A 310 -7.40 -14.30 16.88
CA ALA A 310 -8.33 -14.96 17.82
C ALA A 310 -7.64 -15.66 19.01
N GLY A 311 -6.31 -15.68 19.07
CA GLY A 311 -5.53 -16.35 20.13
C GLY A 311 -4.78 -15.43 21.07
N THR A 312 -4.73 -14.11 20.82
CA THR A 312 -4.02 -13.15 21.67
C THR A 312 -5.00 -12.34 22.50
N ALA A 313 -4.70 -12.17 23.78
CA ALA A 313 -5.49 -11.30 24.66
C ALA A 313 -5.28 -9.80 24.32
N TYR A 314 -4.18 -9.48 23.60
CA TYR A 314 -3.88 -8.12 23.15
C TYR A 314 -4.73 -7.69 21.95
N PRO A 315 -5.02 -6.38 21.81
CA PRO A 315 -5.77 -5.86 20.67
C PRO A 315 -5.01 -6.12 19.35
N ASN A 316 -5.77 -6.45 18.31
CA ASN A 316 -5.21 -6.74 17.00
C ASN A 316 -4.68 -5.46 16.36
N VAL A 317 -3.37 -5.38 16.11
CA VAL A 317 -2.73 -4.22 15.47
C VAL A 317 -3.23 -4.00 14.03
N TYR A 318 -3.61 -5.05 13.33
CA TYR A 318 -4.08 -4.95 11.93
C TYR A 318 -5.38 -4.16 11.76
N VAL A 319 -6.15 -3.92 12.84
CA VAL A 319 -7.33 -3.04 12.76
C VAL A 319 -6.94 -1.57 12.48
N SER A 320 -5.72 -1.17 12.81
CA SER A 320 -5.18 0.18 12.54
C SER A 320 -4.51 0.31 11.17
N VAL A 321 -4.28 -0.80 10.48
CA VAL A 321 -3.64 -0.81 9.16
C VAL A 321 -4.70 -0.63 8.09
N GLY A 322 -4.70 0.52 7.40
CA GLY A 322 -5.70 0.86 6.39
C GLY A 322 -5.82 -0.16 5.26
N GLU A 323 -4.72 -0.75 4.86
CA GLU A 323 -4.66 -1.76 3.80
C GLU A 323 -5.34 -3.09 4.16
N MET A 324 -5.53 -3.38 5.46
CA MET A 324 -6.20 -4.58 5.95
C MET A 324 -7.71 -4.39 6.13
N GLN A 325 -8.24 -3.18 5.87
CA GLN A 325 -9.68 -2.92 5.94
C GLN A 325 -10.39 -3.51 4.72
N ILE A 326 -11.57 -4.10 4.95
CA ILE A 326 -12.38 -4.64 3.86
C ILE A 326 -12.93 -3.49 3.00
N PRO A 327 -12.60 -3.42 1.70
CA PRO A 327 -13.04 -2.33 0.86
C PRO A 327 -14.54 -2.37 0.57
N GLN A 328 -15.16 -1.20 0.43
CA GLN A 328 -16.49 -1.11 -0.14
C GLN A 328 -16.43 -1.35 -1.66
N VAL A 329 -17.53 -1.86 -2.24
CA VAL A 329 -17.61 -2.14 -3.68
C VAL A 329 -17.33 -0.89 -4.53
N VAL A 330 -17.74 0.27 -4.05
CA VAL A 330 -17.49 1.57 -4.71
C VAL A 330 -16.00 1.90 -4.71
N ASP A 331 -15.29 1.63 -3.62
CA ASP A 331 -13.85 1.86 -3.52
C ASP A 331 -13.08 0.94 -4.47
N VAL A 332 -13.47 -0.34 -4.52
CA VAL A 332 -12.90 -1.29 -5.49
C VAL A 332 -13.10 -0.81 -6.92
N ALA A 333 -14.30 -0.32 -7.25
CA ALA A 333 -14.58 0.17 -8.60
C ALA A 333 -13.75 1.43 -8.92
N ASN A 334 -13.70 2.40 -8.03
CA ASN A 334 -12.96 3.64 -8.22
C ASN A 334 -11.46 3.39 -8.35
N GLN A 335 -10.90 2.59 -7.46
CA GLN A 335 -9.47 2.28 -7.43
C GLN A 335 -9.01 1.36 -8.57
N SER A 336 -9.93 0.55 -9.14
CA SER A 336 -9.64 -0.29 -10.32
C SER A 336 -9.87 0.42 -11.66
N GLY A 337 -9.92 1.75 -11.70
CA GLY A 337 -10.07 2.54 -12.92
C GLY A 337 -11.47 3.10 -13.17
N GLY A 338 -12.39 3.02 -12.21
CA GLY A 338 -13.72 3.61 -12.26
C GLY A 338 -14.82 2.69 -12.78
N ILE A 339 -16.06 3.14 -12.62
CA ILE A 339 -17.25 2.33 -12.93
C ILE A 339 -17.33 1.91 -14.41
N PHE A 340 -16.94 2.76 -15.34
CA PHE A 340 -16.95 2.42 -16.76
C PHE A 340 -15.95 1.31 -17.08
N THR A 341 -14.79 1.31 -16.45
CA THR A 341 -13.78 0.25 -16.58
C THR A 341 -14.35 -1.10 -16.14
N ILE A 342 -15.01 -1.14 -14.98
CA ILE A 342 -15.68 -2.35 -14.46
C ILE A 342 -16.79 -2.82 -15.42
N MET A 343 -17.62 -1.90 -15.94
CA MET A 343 -18.65 -2.22 -16.92
C MET A 343 -18.03 -2.82 -18.20
N PHE A 344 -16.99 -2.21 -18.73
CA PHE A 344 -16.30 -2.74 -19.91
C PHE A 344 -15.68 -4.10 -19.63
N ALA A 345 -15.10 -4.32 -18.45
CA ALA A 345 -14.55 -5.61 -18.06
C ALA A 345 -15.64 -6.70 -18.03
N PHE A 346 -16.80 -6.41 -17.45
CA PHE A 346 -17.93 -7.33 -17.46
C PHE A 346 -18.39 -7.68 -18.89
N PHE A 347 -18.55 -6.67 -19.75
CA PHE A 347 -18.85 -6.91 -21.17
C PHE A 347 -17.78 -7.73 -21.87
N GLY A 348 -16.51 -7.55 -21.49
CA GLY A 348 -15.39 -8.34 -22.00
C GLY A 348 -15.54 -9.83 -21.73
N PHE A 349 -15.94 -10.22 -20.51
CA PHE A 349 -16.26 -11.61 -20.18
C PHE A 349 -17.39 -12.16 -21.05
N VAL A 350 -18.48 -11.40 -21.18
CA VAL A 350 -19.62 -11.81 -22.00
C VAL A 350 -19.23 -11.98 -23.47
N LEU A 351 -18.57 -10.98 -24.06
CA LEU A 351 -18.18 -11.02 -25.47
C LEU A 351 -17.19 -12.16 -25.76
N MET A 352 -16.22 -12.38 -24.87
CA MET A 352 -15.25 -13.46 -25.02
C MET A 352 -15.88 -14.83 -24.86
N GLY A 353 -16.79 -15.03 -23.90
CA GLY A 353 -17.57 -16.25 -23.75
C GLY A 353 -18.45 -16.55 -24.95
N VAL A 354 -19.15 -15.55 -25.49
CA VAL A 354 -19.93 -15.66 -26.73
C VAL A 354 -19.05 -16.02 -27.94
N ALA A 355 -17.88 -15.37 -28.08
CA ALA A 355 -16.94 -15.66 -29.16
C ALA A 355 -16.38 -17.09 -29.07
N LEU A 356 -16.03 -17.56 -27.87
CA LEU A 356 -15.58 -18.93 -27.63
C LEU A 356 -16.68 -19.97 -27.88
N SER A 357 -17.97 -19.61 -27.67
CA SER A 357 -19.09 -20.51 -27.94
C SER A 357 -19.32 -20.81 -29.42
N ARG A 358 -18.82 -19.97 -30.32
CA ARG A 358 -18.95 -20.14 -31.77
C ARG A 358 -17.99 -21.20 -32.30
N LYS A 359 -18.38 -21.96 -33.34
CA LYS A 359 -17.49 -22.96 -33.98
C LYS A 359 -16.31 -22.27 -34.67
N ALA A 360 -15.14 -22.87 -34.58
CA ALA A 360 -13.95 -22.38 -35.30
C ALA A 360 -14.09 -22.51 -36.81
N LYS A 361 -13.41 -21.65 -37.56
CA LYS A 361 -13.28 -21.81 -39.00
C LYS A 361 -12.29 -22.97 -39.27
N VAL A 362 -12.79 -24.04 -39.87
CA VAL A 362 -11.97 -25.14 -40.30
C VAL A 362 -11.17 -24.66 -41.54
N GLU A 363 -9.87 -24.47 -41.39
CA GLU A 363 -8.97 -24.38 -42.53
C GLU A 363 -8.93 -25.76 -43.18
N ARG A 364 -9.68 -25.96 -44.26
CA ARG A 364 -9.47 -27.15 -45.11
C ARG A 364 -8.08 -26.98 -45.72
N HIS A 365 -7.12 -27.69 -45.20
CA HIS A 365 -5.94 -28.00 -46.01
C HIS A 365 -6.43 -28.79 -47.22
N HIS A 366 -6.48 -28.13 -48.33
CA HIS A 366 -6.47 -28.88 -49.60
C HIS A 366 -5.09 -29.57 -49.63
N GLU A 367 -5.05 -30.83 -49.20
CA GLU A 367 -4.05 -31.74 -49.77
C GLU A 367 -4.18 -31.63 -51.29
N PRO A 368 -3.08 -31.42 -52.01
CA PRO A 368 -3.11 -31.51 -53.46
C PRO A 368 -3.38 -32.98 -53.78
N LYS A 369 -4.66 -33.36 -53.82
CA LYS A 369 -5.07 -34.65 -54.39
C LYS A 369 -4.69 -34.63 -55.87
N GLN A 370 -3.79 -35.53 -56.25
CA GLN A 370 -3.81 -36.36 -57.44
C GLN A 370 -4.77 -35.96 -58.62
N GLU A 371 -4.79 -34.70 -59.01
CA GLU A 371 -5.35 -34.25 -60.28
C GLU A 371 -4.22 -34.00 -61.29
N ALA A 372 -2.96 -34.34 -60.94
CA ALA A 372 -1.85 -34.24 -61.87
C ALA A 372 -1.72 -35.43 -62.85
N GLU A 373 -2.41 -36.56 -62.62
CA GLU A 373 -2.30 -37.74 -63.48
C GLU A 373 -3.38 -37.78 -64.58
N ASP A 374 -4.45 -37.03 -64.52
CA ASP A 374 -5.52 -37.05 -65.54
C ASP A 374 -5.39 -35.96 -66.63
N VAL A 375 -4.42 -35.06 -66.50
CA VAL A 375 -4.20 -33.96 -67.44
C VAL A 375 -3.13 -34.32 -68.49
N GLU A 376 -2.39 -35.41 -68.31
CA GLU A 376 -1.34 -35.80 -69.23
C GLU A 376 -1.88 -36.65 -70.43
N ASN A 377 -3.15 -37.08 -70.39
CA ASN A 377 -3.77 -37.89 -71.51
C ASN A 377 -4.73 -37.12 -72.40
N LYS A 378 -4.79 -35.80 -72.38
CA LYS A 378 -5.50 -34.99 -73.36
C LYS A 378 -4.59 -33.95 -74.05
N LYS A 379 -3.49 -34.35 -74.57
CA LYS A 379 -2.85 -33.65 -75.72
C LYS A 379 -3.60 -34.01 -77.00
N VAL A 380 -4.29 -33.05 -77.54
CA VAL A 380 -4.38 -32.65 -78.94
C VAL A 380 -5.54 -31.67 -79.06
N ARG A 381 -5.29 -30.38 -79.11
CA ARG A 381 -5.66 -29.42 -80.16
C ARG A 381 -5.55 -27.95 -79.69
N ASN A 382 -4.57 -27.32 -80.29
CA ASN A 382 -4.46 -25.90 -80.59
C ASN A 382 -5.56 -24.97 -80.05
N ARG A 383 -5.16 -24.03 -79.08
CA ARG A 383 -5.31 -22.60 -79.31
C ARG A 383 -4.52 -21.81 -78.23
N ARG A 384 -3.78 -20.77 -78.70
CA ARG A 384 -3.05 -19.78 -77.93
C ARG A 384 -3.80 -19.31 -76.75
N TYR A 385 -3.23 -19.41 -75.55
CA TYR A 385 -3.67 -18.70 -74.42
C TYR A 385 -2.48 -18.04 -73.74
N THR A 386 -2.50 -16.71 -73.67
CA THR A 386 -1.60 -15.85 -72.97
C THR A 386 -1.94 -15.85 -71.41
N PRO A 387 -0.99 -15.58 -70.59
CA PRO A 387 -1.07 -15.96 -69.17
C PRO A 387 -2.05 -15.06 -68.38
N LYS A 388 -3.17 -15.64 -67.96
CA LYS A 388 -4.11 -15.05 -66.98
C LYS A 388 -3.93 -15.58 -65.54
N THR A 389 -2.82 -16.22 -65.22
CA THR A 389 -2.61 -16.89 -63.94
C THR A 389 -2.32 -15.93 -62.78
N LYS A 390 -1.59 -14.83 -63.01
CA LYS A 390 -1.37 -13.83 -61.93
C LYS A 390 -2.61 -13.06 -61.52
N LYS A 391 -3.47 -12.75 -62.46
CA LYS A 391 -4.73 -12.01 -62.18
C LYS A 391 -5.79 -12.91 -61.54
N ALA A 392 -5.75 -14.21 -61.72
CA ALA A 392 -6.64 -15.18 -61.10
C ALA A 392 -6.20 -15.45 -59.64
N GLU A 393 -4.91 -15.52 -59.38
CA GLU A 393 -4.39 -15.62 -58.01
C GLU A 393 -4.61 -14.33 -57.21
N GLU A 394 -4.42 -13.15 -57.81
CA GLU A 394 -4.75 -11.86 -57.18
C GLU A 394 -6.28 -11.70 -56.98
N ILE A 395 -7.11 -12.17 -57.88
CA ILE A 395 -8.57 -12.13 -57.74
C ILE A 395 -9.02 -13.16 -56.67
N ILE A 396 -8.40 -14.32 -56.59
CA ILE A 396 -8.72 -15.32 -55.56
C ILE A 396 -8.23 -14.84 -54.19
N GLN A 397 -7.06 -14.23 -54.12
CA GLN A 397 -6.55 -13.63 -52.87
C GLN A 397 -7.36 -12.40 -52.48
N HIS A 398 -7.78 -11.56 -53.42
CA HIS A 398 -8.66 -10.41 -53.19
C HIS A 398 -10.12 -10.85 -52.93
N ASP A 399 -10.60 -11.97 -53.46
CA ASP A 399 -11.92 -12.51 -53.18
C ASP A 399 -11.94 -13.32 -51.86
N LEU A 400 -10.82 -13.91 -51.45
CA LEU A 400 -10.65 -14.50 -50.13
C LEU A 400 -10.59 -13.42 -49.04
N GLU A 401 -10.03 -12.24 -49.36
CA GLU A 401 -10.07 -11.08 -48.48
C GLU A 401 -11.44 -10.40 -48.46
N LYS A 402 -12.23 -10.46 -49.51
CA LYS A 402 -13.59 -9.87 -49.62
C LYS A 402 -14.72 -10.79 -49.20
N ARG A 403 -14.52 -12.09 -49.08
CA ARG A 403 -15.56 -13.00 -48.53
C ARG A 403 -15.56 -13.06 -46.98
N PHE A 404 -15.34 -11.95 -46.35
CA PHE A 404 -15.76 -11.76 -44.99
C PHE A 404 -17.28 -11.51 -45.00
N ILE A 405 -18.06 -12.54 -44.70
CA ILE A 405 -19.51 -12.40 -44.52
C ILE A 405 -19.74 -11.45 -43.38
N PRO A 406 -20.39 -10.28 -43.58
CA PRO A 406 -20.72 -9.36 -42.49
C PRO A 406 -21.51 -10.10 -41.39
N GLY A 407 -20.98 -10.10 -40.20
CA GLY A 407 -21.63 -10.67 -39.01
C GLY A 407 -21.05 -11.94 -38.41
N LYS A 408 -19.94 -12.50 -38.89
CA LYS A 408 -19.27 -13.66 -38.29
C LYS A 408 -17.82 -13.35 -37.91
N PHE A 409 -17.60 -12.85 -36.71
CA PHE A 409 -16.29 -12.91 -36.07
C PHE A 409 -15.98 -14.38 -35.75
N VAL A 410 -15.10 -15.00 -36.51
CA VAL A 410 -14.76 -16.43 -36.39
C VAL A 410 -13.26 -16.59 -36.24
N TRP A 411 -12.84 -17.07 -35.07
CA TRP A 411 -11.43 -17.40 -34.84
C TRP A 411 -11.00 -18.67 -35.61
N THR A 412 -9.72 -18.73 -35.98
CA THR A 412 -9.04 -19.98 -36.31
C THR A 412 -8.98 -20.87 -35.06
N GLN A 413 -8.77 -22.17 -35.19
CA GLN A 413 -8.64 -23.07 -34.05
C GLN A 413 -7.50 -22.64 -33.11
N GLN A 414 -6.35 -22.16 -33.65
CA GLN A 414 -5.24 -21.67 -32.86
C GLN A 414 -5.58 -20.39 -32.06
N GLU A 415 -6.29 -19.46 -32.70
CA GLU A 415 -6.75 -18.25 -31.97
C GLU A 415 -7.75 -18.61 -30.88
N LYS A 416 -8.59 -19.59 -31.11
CA LYS A 416 -9.53 -20.12 -30.10
C LYS A 416 -8.82 -20.73 -28.90
N TYR A 417 -7.78 -21.53 -29.11
CA TYR A 417 -6.98 -22.10 -28.03
C TYR A 417 -6.35 -21.03 -27.18
N ASN A 418 -5.77 -20.01 -27.82
CA ASN A 418 -5.14 -18.91 -27.09
C ASN A 418 -6.14 -18.09 -26.28
N ASN A 419 -7.28 -17.75 -26.90
CA ASN A 419 -8.31 -16.96 -26.22
C ASN A 419 -9.04 -17.78 -25.14
N LEU A 420 -9.17 -19.10 -25.28
CA LEU A 420 -9.66 -19.97 -24.22
C LEU A 420 -8.70 -19.98 -23.04
N PHE A 421 -7.38 -20.05 -23.29
CA PHE A 421 -6.39 -19.99 -22.23
C PHE A 421 -6.49 -18.66 -21.45
N LEU A 422 -6.52 -17.55 -22.16
CA LEU A 422 -6.67 -16.23 -21.57
C LEU A 422 -7.99 -16.09 -20.80
N PHE A 423 -9.09 -16.62 -21.34
CA PHE A 423 -10.40 -16.59 -20.67
C PHE A 423 -10.43 -17.39 -19.36
N VAL A 424 -9.88 -18.60 -19.36
CA VAL A 424 -9.77 -19.43 -18.14
C VAL A 424 -8.92 -18.71 -17.11
N MET A 425 -7.77 -18.16 -17.52
CA MET A 425 -6.86 -17.43 -16.63
C MET A 425 -7.54 -16.21 -16.00
N LEU A 426 -8.23 -15.38 -16.81
CA LEU A 426 -8.85 -14.16 -16.31
C LEU A 426 -10.05 -14.44 -15.38
N ILE A 427 -10.85 -15.49 -15.65
CA ILE A 427 -11.92 -15.92 -14.73
C ILE A 427 -11.33 -16.33 -13.39
N LEU A 428 -10.32 -17.20 -13.41
CA LEU A 428 -9.67 -17.67 -12.18
C LEU A 428 -9.01 -16.52 -11.42
N TRP A 429 -8.42 -15.58 -12.14
CA TRP A 429 -7.79 -14.40 -11.55
C TRP A 429 -8.81 -13.53 -10.82
N VAL A 430 -9.91 -13.16 -11.48
CA VAL A 430 -10.98 -12.37 -10.85
C VAL A 430 -11.58 -13.10 -9.66
N LEU A 431 -11.89 -14.40 -9.78
CA LEU A 431 -12.47 -15.18 -8.69
C LEU A 431 -11.49 -15.32 -7.51
N GLY A 432 -10.22 -15.57 -7.78
CA GLY A 432 -9.19 -15.70 -6.74
C GLY A 432 -9.01 -14.39 -5.98
N ILE A 433 -8.83 -13.27 -6.68
CA ILE A 433 -8.65 -11.97 -6.02
C ILE A 433 -9.95 -11.48 -5.37
N ALA A 434 -11.14 -11.78 -5.91
CA ALA A 434 -12.40 -11.46 -5.25
C ALA A 434 -12.52 -12.08 -3.84
N VAL A 435 -11.95 -13.26 -3.64
CA VAL A 435 -11.81 -13.85 -2.30
C VAL A 435 -10.80 -13.09 -1.46
N MET A 436 -9.66 -12.69 -2.05
CA MET A 436 -8.63 -11.94 -1.32
C MET A 436 -9.09 -10.53 -0.92
N LEU A 437 -9.94 -9.87 -1.69
CA LEU A 437 -10.54 -8.58 -1.34
C LEU A 437 -11.33 -8.60 -0.03
N THR A 438 -11.82 -9.75 0.41
CA THR A 438 -12.46 -9.90 1.74
C THR A 438 -11.45 -9.81 2.89
N GLN A 439 -10.16 -9.77 2.60
CA GLN A 439 -9.08 -9.69 3.57
C GLN A 439 -8.40 -8.32 3.62
N GLY A 440 -8.67 -7.41 2.68
CA GLY A 440 -8.12 -6.06 2.72
C GLY A 440 -8.15 -5.30 1.39
N THR A 441 -8.04 -3.98 1.49
CA THR A 441 -7.98 -3.06 0.34
C THR A 441 -6.72 -3.26 -0.49
N ARG A 442 -5.62 -3.72 0.11
CA ARG A 442 -4.34 -3.98 -0.56
C ARG A 442 -4.45 -4.89 -1.80
N PHE A 443 -5.48 -5.74 -1.86
CA PHE A 443 -5.69 -6.66 -2.99
C PHE A 443 -6.39 -6.02 -4.19
N ILE A 444 -6.75 -4.73 -4.11
CA ILE A 444 -7.36 -4.01 -5.24
C ILE A 444 -6.34 -3.87 -6.39
N GLU A 445 -5.08 -3.67 -6.08
CA GLU A 445 -3.99 -3.66 -7.06
C GLU A 445 -3.94 -4.91 -7.95
N GLN A 446 -4.05 -6.10 -7.32
CA GLN A 446 -4.04 -7.36 -8.05
C GLN A 446 -5.36 -7.60 -8.79
N PHE A 447 -6.47 -7.02 -8.30
CA PHE A 447 -7.79 -7.08 -8.93
C PHE A 447 -7.86 -6.24 -10.20
N GLU A 448 -7.23 -5.08 -10.25
CA GLU A 448 -7.24 -4.20 -11.42
C GLU A 448 -6.62 -4.85 -12.66
N VAL A 449 -5.65 -5.76 -12.50
CA VAL A 449 -4.95 -6.41 -13.62
C VAL A 449 -5.90 -7.15 -14.57
N PRO A 450 -6.70 -8.14 -14.11
CA PRO A 450 -7.66 -8.79 -14.98
C PRO A 450 -8.76 -7.84 -15.47
N ILE A 451 -9.13 -6.82 -14.67
CA ILE A 451 -10.12 -5.80 -15.05
C ILE A 451 -9.61 -4.96 -16.24
N ALA A 452 -8.37 -4.49 -16.19
CA ALA A 452 -7.73 -3.74 -17.28
C ALA A 452 -7.69 -4.54 -18.59
N LEU A 453 -7.27 -5.81 -18.51
CA LEU A 453 -7.23 -6.70 -19.68
C LEU A 453 -8.63 -6.93 -20.23
N MET A 454 -9.63 -7.22 -19.39
CA MET A 454 -11.00 -7.49 -19.84
C MET A 454 -11.67 -6.24 -20.43
N ALA A 455 -11.44 -5.05 -19.88
CA ALA A 455 -11.94 -3.80 -20.43
C ALA A 455 -11.36 -3.54 -21.84
N GLY A 456 -10.07 -3.72 -22.00
CA GLY A 456 -9.41 -3.62 -23.31
C GLY A 456 -9.89 -4.67 -24.31
N LEU A 457 -10.09 -5.93 -23.88
CA LEU A 457 -10.66 -6.99 -24.70
C LEU A 457 -12.08 -6.65 -25.15
N SER A 458 -12.91 -6.12 -24.25
CA SER A 458 -14.27 -5.67 -24.55
C SER A 458 -14.28 -4.65 -25.69
N ILE A 459 -13.54 -3.56 -25.52
CA ILE A 459 -13.47 -2.49 -26.52
C ILE A 459 -12.87 -3.00 -27.83
N GLY A 460 -11.83 -3.83 -27.76
CA GLY A 460 -11.21 -4.43 -28.92
C GLY A 460 -12.16 -5.32 -29.73
N PHE A 461 -12.91 -6.20 -29.08
CA PHE A 461 -13.90 -7.05 -29.76
C PHE A 461 -15.09 -6.26 -30.26
N PHE A 462 -15.56 -5.29 -29.51
CA PHE A 462 -16.68 -4.43 -29.93
C PHE A 462 -16.34 -3.61 -31.18
N LEU A 463 -15.16 -2.98 -31.22
CA LEU A 463 -14.71 -2.19 -32.37
C LEU A 463 -14.49 -3.07 -33.60
N ASN A 464 -13.94 -4.28 -33.45
CA ASN A 464 -13.82 -5.24 -34.55
C ASN A 464 -15.21 -5.68 -35.09
N TYR A 465 -16.20 -5.82 -34.20
CA TYR A 465 -17.55 -6.10 -34.63
C TYR A 465 -18.16 -4.95 -35.45
N LEU A 466 -17.92 -3.72 -35.04
CA LEU A 466 -18.37 -2.53 -35.78
C LEU A 466 -17.69 -2.40 -37.15
N ASP A 467 -16.36 -2.69 -37.22
CA ASP A 467 -15.57 -2.64 -38.47
C ASP A 467 -16.10 -3.64 -39.52
N LEU A 468 -16.61 -4.78 -39.07
CA LEU A 468 -17.29 -5.77 -39.90
C LEU A 468 -18.65 -5.30 -40.40
N LYS A 469 -19.30 -4.38 -39.75
CA LYS A 469 -20.69 -3.97 -40.03
C LYS A 469 -20.79 -2.62 -40.74
N TRP A 470 -19.81 -1.75 -40.52
CA TRP A 470 -19.79 -0.37 -41.06
C TRP A 470 -18.59 -0.14 -41.95
N GLU A 471 -18.82 0.32 -43.17
CA GLU A 471 -17.74 0.60 -44.11
C GLU A 471 -17.02 1.93 -43.83
N ALA A 472 -17.59 2.79 -43.01
CA ALA A 472 -17.07 4.13 -42.72
C ALA A 472 -16.10 4.15 -41.51
N LYS A 473 -14.80 4.08 -41.81
CA LYS A 473 -13.73 4.05 -40.80
C LYS A 473 -13.71 5.26 -39.85
N SER A 474 -14.18 6.42 -40.30
CA SER A 474 -14.25 7.63 -39.46
C SER A 474 -15.19 7.51 -38.27
N TYR A 475 -16.35 6.86 -38.45
CA TYR A 475 -17.27 6.62 -37.33
C TYR A 475 -16.71 5.64 -36.31
N ILE A 476 -15.97 4.62 -36.77
CA ILE A 476 -15.34 3.65 -35.91
C ILE A 476 -14.25 4.33 -35.05
N THR A 477 -13.47 5.23 -35.64
CA THR A 477 -12.48 6.03 -34.90
C THR A 477 -13.15 6.94 -33.88
N ALA A 478 -14.25 7.63 -34.23
CA ALA A 478 -14.99 8.46 -33.29
C ALA A 478 -15.53 7.65 -32.10
N VAL A 479 -16.13 6.49 -32.36
CA VAL A 479 -16.59 5.57 -31.30
C VAL A 479 -15.42 5.09 -30.45
N ALA A 480 -14.29 4.75 -31.06
CA ALA A 480 -13.09 4.31 -30.33
C ALA A 480 -12.56 5.40 -29.39
N VAL A 481 -12.53 6.66 -29.83
CA VAL A 481 -12.12 7.80 -28.99
C VAL A 481 -13.09 7.99 -27.82
N VAL A 482 -14.40 7.94 -28.06
CA VAL A 482 -15.41 8.05 -26.99
C VAL A 482 -15.24 6.95 -25.95
N LEU A 483 -15.09 5.68 -26.39
CA LEU A 483 -14.89 4.55 -25.50
C LEU A 483 -13.56 4.64 -24.72
N LEU A 484 -12.50 5.13 -25.37
CA LEU A 484 -11.23 5.39 -24.71
C LEU A 484 -11.39 6.45 -23.61
N VAL A 485 -11.99 7.59 -23.93
CA VAL A 485 -12.22 8.67 -22.94
C VAL A 485 -13.05 8.16 -21.76
N LEU A 486 -14.14 7.43 -22.01
CA LEU A 486 -14.97 6.87 -20.95
C LEU A 486 -14.19 5.89 -20.07
N ALA A 487 -13.27 5.11 -20.64
CA ALA A 487 -12.51 4.11 -19.89
C ALA A 487 -11.34 4.70 -19.08
N VAL A 488 -10.69 5.77 -19.58
CA VAL A 488 -9.40 6.21 -19.01
C VAL A 488 -9.38 7.63 -18.47
N ALA A 489 -10.36 8.48 -18.78
CA ALA A 489 -10.33 9.88 -18.32
C ALA A 489 -10.41 9.99 -16.80
N SER A 490 -11.29 9.20 -16.17
CA SER A 490 -11.45 9.20 -14.72
C SER A 490 -10.16 8.76 -13.98
N PRO A 491 -9.58 7.58 -14.28
CA PRO A 491 -8.35 7.17 -13.60
C PRO A 491 -7.19 8.14 -13.87
N LEU A 492 -6.94 8.56 -15.11
CA LEU A 492 -5.86 9.51 -15.41
C LEU A 492 -6.02 10.86 -14.70
N TYR A 493 -7.25 11.33 -14.54
CA TYR A 493 -7.51 12.55 -13.78
C TYR A 493 -7.29 12.36 -12.27
N ALA A 494 -7.72 11.24 -11.72
CA ALA A 494 -7.46 10.90 -10.32
C ALA A 494 -5.95 10.78 -10.04
N ASP A 495 -5.21 10.13 -10.93
CA ASP A 495 -3.76 9.98 -10.85
C ASP A 495 -3.03 11.33 -10.92
N HIS A 496 -3.46 12.21 -11.84
CA HIS A 496 -2.94 13.57 -11.93
C HIS A 496 -3.17 14.34 -10.61
N LEU A 497 -4.37 14.26 -10.02
CA LEU A 497 -4.64 14.89 -8.73
C LEU A 497 -3.76 14.30 -7.62
N THR A 498 -3.65 12.98 -7.53
CA THR A 498 -2.82 12.30 -6.54
C THR A 498 -1.37 12.75 -6.65
N SER A 499 -0.81 12.71 -7.84
CA SER A 499 0.58 13.06 -8.09
C SER A 499 0.86 14.55 -7.93
N SER A 500 -0.01 15.42 -8.49
CA SER A 500 0.16 16.87 -8.42
C SER A 500 -0.08 17.47 -7.03
N GLN A 501 -0.82 16.78 -6.16
CA GLN A 501 -1.07 17.21 -4.78
C GLN A 501 -0.22 16.47 -3.75
N SER A 502 0.67 15.59 -4.19
CA SER A 502 1.55 14.82 -3.31
C SER A 502 2.53 15.73 -2.57
N VAL A 503 2.81 15.37 -1.32
CA VAL A 503 3.77 16.00 -0.43
C VAL A 503 4.65 14.91 0.17
N GLY A 504 5.88 15.21 0.51
CA GLY A 504 6.76 14.26 1.20
C GLY A 504 6.17 13.80 2.54
N SER A 505 6.43 12.56 2.92
CA SER A 505 6.01 11.99 4.21
C SER A 505 6.78 12.56 5.39
N THR A 506 7.83 13.31 5.14
CA THR A 506 8.64 14.02 6.13
C THR A 506 9.04 15.40 5.59
N ASN A 507 9.61 16.22 6.47
CA ASN A 507 10.12 17.57 6.16
C ASN A 507 11.46 17.81 6.85
N ASP A 508 12.07 18.97 6.60
CA ASP A 508 13.32 19.38 7.21
C ASP A 508 13.27 19.36 8.73
N ASP A 509 12.18 19.77 9.35
CA ASP A 509 12.06 19.82 10.81
C ASP A 509 12.26 18.42 11.40
N MET A 510 11.60 17.41 10.82
CA MET A 510 11.77 16.01 11.23
C MET A 510 13.18 15.49 10.88
N TYR A 511 13.67 15.78 9.69
CA TYR A 511 15.00 15.33 9.25
C TYR A 511 16.11 15.93 10.11
N ASN A 512 16.03 17.23 10.42
CA ASN A 512 16.95 17.93 11.29
C ASN A 512 16.89 17.39 12.73
N THR A 513 15.70 17.13 13.25
CA THR A 513 15.49 16.48 14.55
C THR A 513 16.23 15.14 14.62
N LEU A 514 16.07 14.29 13.60
CA LEU A 514 16.69 12.97 13.57
C LEU A 514 18.22 13.05 13.40
N THR A 515 18.71 14.00 12.60
CA THR A 515 20.15 14.29 12.46
C THR A 515 20.73 14.82 13.75
N TRP A 516 19.99 15.67 14.46
CA TRP A 516 20.38 16.13 15.80
C TRP A 516 20.48 14.94 16.78
N ILE A 517 19.51 14.04 16.80
CA ILE A 517 19.55 12.82 17.63
C ILE A 517 20.80 12.00 17.32
N LYS A 518 21.08 11.75 16.03
CA LYS A 518 22.28 11.02 15.61
C LYS A 518 23.57 11.61 16.17
N SER A 519 23.65 12.93 16.19
CA SER A 519 24.85 13.65 16.57
C SER A 519 24.98 13.89 18.08
N ASN A 520 23.86 13.98 18.82
CA ASN A 520 23.83 14.47 20.20
C ASN A 520 23.38 13.41 21.23
N THR A 521 23.05 12.19 20.80
CA THR A 521 22.68 11.11 21.71
C THR A 521 23.65 9.94 21.66
N ALA A 522 23.69 9.12 22.72
CA ALA A 522 24.54 7.92 22.73
C ALA A 522 24.10 6.91 21.65
N PRO A 523 25.02 6.15 21.04
CA PRO A 523 24.69 5.19 19.99
C PRO A 523 23.69 4.10 20.43
N ASP A 524 23.64 3.77 21.72
CA ASP A 524 22.73 2.81 22.32
C ASP A 524 21.39 3.42 22.78
N THR A 525 21.14 4.69 22.46
CA THR A 525 19.86 5.35 22.71
C THR A 525 18.74 4.68 21.90
N VAL A 526 17.62 4.39 22.56
CA VAL A 526 16.43 3.80 21.92
C VAL A 526 15.39 4.88 21.71
N LEU A 527 14.84 4.95 20.49
CA LEU A 527 13.80 5.90 20.15
C LEU A 527 12.43 5.24 20.30
N ALA A 528 11.52 5.93 20.93
CA ALA A 528 10.14 5.54 21.12
C ALA A 528 9.22 6.56 20.45
N SER A 529 8.23 6.09 19.73
CA SER A 529 7.12 6.85 19.14
C SER A 529 6.03 5.89 18.70
N TRP A 530 4.97 6.37 18.07
CA TRP A 530 4.05 5.51 17.33
C TRP A 530 4.75 4.89 16.13
N TRP A 531 4.38 3.67 15.74
CA TRP A 531 5.14 2.79 14.84
C TRP A 531 5.41 3.34 13.43
N ASP A 532 4.55 4.21 12.91
CA ASP A 532 4.66 4.73 11.53
C ASP A 532 6.04 5.34 11.20
N PHE A 533 6.70 5.95 12.18
CA PHE A 533 7.99 6.64 11.97
C PHE A 533 9.22 5.76 12.17
N GLY A 534 9.05 4.54 12.66
CA GLY A 534 10.17 3.70 13.05
C GLY A 534 11.21 3.53 11.95
N HIS A 535 10.79 3.32 10.72
CA HIS A 535 11.67 3.16 9.57
C HIS A 535 12.44 4.44 9.22
N LEU A 536 11.79 5.59 9.28
CA LEU A 536 12.45 6.89 9.09
C LEU A 536 13.49 7.14 10.20
N PHE A 537 13.15 6.83 11.45
CA PHE A 537 14.04 7.02 12.57
C PHE A 537 15.30 6.15 12.46
N THR A 538 15.16 4.88 12.11
CA THR A 538 16.31 4.00 11.91
C THR A 538 17.18 4.44 10.74
N ALA A 539 16.58 4.94 9.65
CA ALA A 539 17.32 5.37 8.47
C ALA A 539 18.12 6.66 8.69
N VAL A 540 17.57 7.65 9.41
CA VAL A 540 18.18 8.97 9.53
C VAL A 540 18.93 9.13 10.85
N ALA A 541 18.30 8.76 11.97
CA ALA A 541 18.93 8.90 13.29
C ALA A 541 19.95 7.80 13.60
N ASP A 542 19.93 6.69 12.89
CA ASP A 542 20.84 5.55 13.09
C ASP A 542 20.79 5.08 14.57
N ARG A 543 19.59 4.92 15.09
CA ARG A 543 19.27 4.50 16.45
C ARG A 543 18.25 3.40 16.46
N GLN A 544 18.32 2.54 17.49
CA GLN A 544 17.29 1.52 17.71
C GLN A 544 15.93 2.17 17.96
N VAL A 545 14.87 1.52 17.43
CA VAL A 545 13.48 1.92 17.71
C VAL A 545 12.76 0.85 18.51
N VAL A 546 11.84 1.27 19.37
CA VAL A 546 10.96 0.35 20.13
C VAL A 546 9.98 -0.33 19.19
N PHE A 547 9.46 0.40 18.19
CA PHE A 547 8.35 -0.04 17.36
C PHE A 547 8.46 0.55 15.94
N ASP A 548 8.21 -0.27 14.92
CA ASP A 548 8.24 0.15 13.50
C ASP A 548 7.17 -0.60 12.68
N GLY A 549 6.96 -0.16 11.42
CA GLY A 549 5.98 -0.74 10.51
C GLY A 549 6.21 -2.21 10.16
N GLY A 550 7.44 -2.68 10.26
CA GLY A 550 7.78 -4.07 9.98
C GLY A 550 7.50 -5.04 11.11
N SER A 551 7.30 -4.55 12.34
CA SER A 551 7.01 -5.41 13.49
C SER A 551 5.52 -5.70 13.68
N GLN A 552 4.64 -4.74 13.40
CA GLN A 552 3.17 -4.82 13.56
C GLN A 552 2.73 -5.68 14.75
N ASN A 553 3.37 -5.45 15.89
CA ASN A 553 3.28 -6.28 17.07
C ASN A 553 2.14 -5.81 17.98
N ASN A 554 1.17 -6.67 18.25
CA ASN A 554 0.01 -6.39 19.09
C ASN A 554 0.40 -5.89 20.50
N MET A 555 1.41 -6.51 21.09
CA MET A 555 1.87 -6.21 22.44
C MET A 555 2.53 -4.83 22.50
N ARG A 556 3.39 -4.50 21.54
CA ARG A 556 4.04 -3.19 21.45
C ARG A 556 3.04 -2.08 21.15
N ALA A 557 2.06 -2.33 20.27
CA ALA A 557 0.98 -1.39 20.01
C ALA A 557 0.21 -1.02 21.27
N TYR A 558 -0.14 -2.02 22.10
CA TYR A 558 -0.77 -1.80 23.40
C TYR A 558 0.12 -0.96 24.32
N TRP A 559 1.37 -1.38 24.54
CA TRP A 559 2.25 -0.73 25.52
C TRP A 559 2.62 0.70 25.09
N ILE A 560 2.92 0.96 23.83
CA ILE A 560 3.17 2.33 23.35
C ILE A 560 1.89 3.17 23.45
N GLY A 561 0.74 2.64 23.02
CA GLY A 561 -0.54 3.34 23.19
C GLY A 561 -0.83 3.64 24.66
N LYS A 562 -0.55 2.70 25.57
CA LYS A 562 -0.70 2.88 27.03
C LYS A 562 0.24 3.96 27.57
N SER A 563 1.50 3.98 27.13
CA SER A 563 2.46 5.01 27.56
C SER A 563 2.05 6.42 27.15
N LEU A 564 1.42 6.57 25.98
CA LEU A 564 0.93 7.86 25.48
C LEU A 564 -0.39 8.29 26.17
N ALA A 565 -1.30 7.33 26.39
CA ALA A 565 -2.66 7.60 26.89
C ALA A 565 -2.77 7.69 28.42
N THR A 566 -1.82 7.13 29.18
CA THR A 566 -1.87 7.18 30.64
C THR A 566 -1.70 8.61 31.17
N SER A 567 -2.35 8.90 32.30
CA SER A 567 -2.10 10.14 33.08
C SER A 567 -0.95 10.01 34.08
N ASP A 568 -0.43 8.80 34.30
CA ASP A 568 0.68 8.52 35.20
C ASP A 568 2.02 8.54 34.44
N GLU A 569 2.80 9.59 34.63
CA GLU A 569 4.12 9.75 34.02
C GLU A 569 5.12 8.65 34.46
N ASN A 570 4.99 8.11 35.68
CA ASN A 570 5.85 7.03 36.14
C ASN A 570 5.55 5.73 35.39
N LEU A 571 4.27 5.43 35.19
CA LEU A 571 3.85 4.27 34.38
C LEU A 571 4.35 4.42 32.96
N SER A 572 4.17 5.58 32.34
CA SER A 572 4.65 5.85 30.98
C SER A 572 6.15 5.64 30.85
N ALA A 573 6.94 6.25 31.73
CA ALA A 573 8.40 6.09 31.75
C ALA A 573 8.82 4.63 32.01
N GLY A 574 8.11 3.94 32.92
CA GLY A 574 8.33 2.51 33.22
C GLY A 574 8.09 1.62 32.01
N ILE A 575 6.99 1.86 31.24
CA ILE A 575 6.68 1.15 30.00
C ILE A 575 7.78 1.37 28.97
N LEU A 576 8.15 2.63 28.71
CA LEU A 576 9.17 2.96 27.69
C LEU A 576 10.52 2.32 28.03
N ARG A 577 10.92 2.34 29.30
CA ARG A 577 12.13 1.67 29.79
C ARG A 577 12.05 0.15 29.60
N MET A 578 10.93 -0.49 29.98
CA MET A 578 10.74 -1.93 29.79
C MET A 578 10.89 -2.30 28.32
N LEU A 579 10.19 -1.61 27.42
CA LEU A 579 10.24 -1.89 25.98
C LEU A 579 11.64 -1.72 25.40
N ALA A 580 12.38 -0.68 25.81
CA ALA A 580 13.72 -0.43 25.33
C ALA A 580 14.75 -1.48 25.78
N ASN A 581 14.56 -2.09 26.97
CA ASN A 581 15.52 -3.03 27.55
C ASN A 581 15.16 -4.50 27.33
N SER A 582 13.88 -4.86 27.30
CA SER A 582 13.43 -6.25 27.24
C SER A 582 12.35 -6.52 26.17
N GLY A 583 11.83 -5.48 25.50
CA GLY A 583 10.78 -5.66 24.53
C GLY A 583 9.54 -6.35 25.12
N GLU A 584 9.13 -7.48 24.57
CA GLU A 584 7.98 -8.28 25.02
C GLU A 584 8.30 -9.28 26.15
N GLU A 585 9.58 -9.51 26.47
CA GLU A 585 10.01 -10.59 27.34
C GLU A 585 9.44 -10.51 28.77
N ALA A 586 9.23 -9.28 29.27
CA ALA A 586 8.61 -9.10 30.58
C ALA A 586 7.17 -9.62 30.61
N SER A 587 6.39 -9.35 29.57
CA SER A 587 5.00 -9.85 29.41
C SER A 587 5.00 -11.37 29.21
N ASN A 588 5.87 -11.87 28.34
CA ASN A 588 6.01 -13.31 28.07
C ASN A 588 6.39 -14.10 29.35
N THR A 589 7.35 -13.59 30.11
CA THR A 589 7.80 -14.20 31.36
C THR A 589 6.67 -14.26 32.39
N LEU A 590 5.93 -13.18 32.55
CA LEU A 590 4.77 -13.17 33.47
C LEU A 590 3.67 -14.11 32.97
N ASP A 591 3.40 -14.21 31.70
CA ASP A 591 2.41 -15.13 31.14
C ASP A 591 2.77 -16.61 31.45
N LEU A 592 4.07 -16.96 31.49
CA LEU A 592 4.52 -18.27 31.93
C LEU A 592 4.22 -18.56 33.40
N TYR A 593 4.22 -17.52 34.26
CA TYR A 593 3.95 -17.69 35.69
C TYR A 593 2.48 -17.58 36.05
N THR A 594 1.75 -16.66 35.39
CA THR A 594 0.34 -16.40 35.70
C THR A 594 -0.62 -17.30 34.89
N HIS A 595 -0.19 -17.79 33.74
CA HIS A 595 -1.03 -18.45 32.72
C HIS A 595 -2.25 -17.60 32.33
N ASN A 596 -2.15 -16.28 32.48
CA ASN A 596 -3.23 -15.33 32.23
C ASN A 596 -2.68 -13.96 31.85
N THR A 597 -2.76 -13.60 30.57
CA THR A 597 -2.24 -12.35 30.04
C THR A 597 -2.89 -11.11 30.67
N SER A 598 -4.19 -11.14 30.98
CA SER A 598 -4.86 -10.02 31.68
C SER A 598 -4.23 -9.78 33.04
N LYS A 599 -3.92 -10.85 33.77
CA LYS A 599 -3.25 -10.75 35.09
C LYS A 599 -1.80 -10.29 34.95
N SER A 600 -1.08 -10.77 33.95
CA SER A 600 0.29 -10.31 33.65
C SER A 600 0.34 -8.82 33.35
N VAL A 601 -0.59 -8.33 32.55
CA VAL A 601 -0.71 -6.89 32.25
C VAL A 601 -1.10 -6.07 33.47
N GLU A 602 -2.00 -6.58 34.31
CA GLU A 602 -2.34 -5.94 35.62
C GLU A 602 -1.08 -5.79 36.47
N ILE A 603 -0.30 -6.87 36.63
CA ILE A 603 0.95 -6.87 37.38
C ILE A 603 1.92 -5.83 36.83
N LEU A 604 2.15 -5.83 35.52
CA LEU A 604 3.06 -4.87 34.87
C LEU A 604 2.60 -3.43 35.04
N ASN A 605 1.32 -3.13 34.86
CA ASN A 605 0.79 -1.78 35.10
C ASN A 605 0.98 -1.34 36.56
N LYS A 606 0.98 -2.28 37.49
CA LYS A 606 1.16 -2.00 38.91
C LYS A 606 2.61 -1.75 39.31
N ILE A 607 3.56 -2.55 38.76
CA ILE A 607 4.96 -2.50 39.19
C ILE A 607 5.81 -1.50 38.39
N LEU A 608 5.48 -1.24 37.12
CA LEU A 608 6.29 -0.34 36.26
C LEU A 608 6.44 1.10 36.79
N PRO A 609 5.44 1.71 37.48
CA PRO A 609 5.63 3.03 38.07
C PRO A 609 6.46 3.03 39.37
N MET A 610 6.76 1.87 39.95
CA MET A 610 7.48 1.70 41.22
C MET A 610 8.99 1.67 41.03
N ASP A 611 9.74 1.84 42.13
CA ASP A 611 11.15 1.45 42.17
C ASP A 611 11.30 -0.08 42.29
N ARG A 612 12.52 -0.59 41.99
CA ARG A 612 12.79 -2.04 42.03
C ARG A 612 12.45 -2.71 43.37
N THR A 613 12.68 -2.02 44.51
CA THR A 613 12.45 -2.58 45.82
C THR A 613 10.94 -2.68 46.11
N GLN A 614 10.20 -1.63 45.81
CA GLN A 614 8.74 -1.61 45.92
C GLN A 614 8.12 -2.67 44.99
N ALA A 615 8.57 -2.75 43.74
CA ALA A 615 8.11 -3.75 42.77
C ALA A 615 8.39 -5.19 43.23
N ASN A 616 9.56 -5.46 43.81
CA ASN A 616 9.86 -6.77 44.42
C ASN A 616 8.91 -7.14 45.54
N THR A 617 8.61 -6.17 46.44
CA THR A 617 7.67 -6.38 47.56
C THR A 617 6.28 -6.68 47.02
N GLU A 618 5.85 -6.00 45.97
CA GLU A 618 4.54 -6.20 45.34
C GLU A 618 4.45 -7.59 44.70
N LEU A 619 5.48 -7.97 43.91
CA LEU A 619 5.54 -9.26 43.21
C LEU A 619 5.52 -10.45 44.21
N THR A 620 6.32 -10.39 45.26
CA THR A 620 6.41 -11.49 46.24
C THR A 620 5.27 -11.49 47.24
N GLY A 621 4.76 -10.31 47.66
CA GLY A 621 3.71 -10.15 48.65
C GLY A 621 2.31 -10.27 48.08
N ALA A 622 1.92 -9.35 47.19
CA ALA A 622 0.55 -9.26 46.70
C ALA A 622 0.26 -10.31 45.61
N TYR A 623 1.25 -10.61 44.77
CA TYR A 623 1.08 -11.55 43.66
C TYR A 623 1.63 -12.95 43.92
N GLY A 624 2.34 -13.16 45.03
CA GLY A 624 2.75 -14.49 45.51
C GLY A 624 3.80 -15.19 44.64
N LEU A 625 4.59 -14.45 43.85
CA LEU A 625 5.71 -14.98 43.10
C LEU A 625 6.82 -15.35 44.08
N ASP A 626 7.51 -16.46 43.79
CA ASP A 626 8.74 -16.74 44.56
C ASP A 626 9.85 -15.72 44.18
N GLN A 627 10.91 -15.67 45.04
CA GLN A 627 11.98 -14.68 44.84
C GLN A 627 12.71 -14.82 43.51
N GLN A 628 12.82 -16.04 42.98
CA GLN A 628 13.47 -16.30 41.71
C GLN A 628 12.60 -15.78 40.57
N GLN A 629 11.31 -16.05 40.57
CA GLN A 629 10.34 -15.53 39.59
C GLN A 629 10.28 -14.00 39.66
N ALA A 630 10.20 -13.40 40.83
CA ALA A 630 10.21 -11.97 41.02
C ALA A 630 11.49 -11.33 40.46
N ASN A 631 12.65 -11.91 40.74
CA ASN A 631 13.91 -11.42 40.17
C ASN A 631 13.94 -11.51 38.66
N SER A 632 13.45 -12.60 38.06
CA SER A 632 13.38 -12.76 36.60
C SER A 632 12.53 -11.66 35.96
N VAL A 633 11.40 -11.31 36.57
CA VAL A 633 10.55 -10.18 36.10
C VAL A 633 11.25 -8.84 36.29
N LEU A 634 11.90 -8.63 37.44
CA LEU A 634 12.58 -7.36 37.77
C LEU A 634 13.81 -7.11 36.90
N ASP A 635 14.52 -8.16 36.48
CA ASP A 635 15.65 -8.00 35.56
C ASP A 635 15.20 -7.52 34.16
N LEU A 636 13.95 -7.80 33.79
CA LEU A 636 13.35 -7.36 32.53
C LEU A 636 12.67 -5.98 32.64
N THR A 637 12.07 -5.66 33.76
CA THR A 637 11.30 -4.41 33.99
C THR A 637 12.12 -3.31 34.65
N HIS A 638 13.03 -3.67 35.55
CA HIS A 638 13.88 -2.77 36.35
C HIS A 638 15.35 -3.22 36.33
N PRO A 639 15.98 -3.34 35.14
CA PRO A 639 17.38 -3.77 35.04
C PRO A 639 18.30 -2.77 35.78
N ALA A 640 19.44 -3.28 36.25
CA ALA A 640 20.42 -2.43 36.95
C ALA A 640 21.11 -1.39 36.04
N LYS A 641 21.16 -1.68 34.74
CA LYS A 641 21.65 -0.77 33.70
C LYS A 641 20.59 -0.68 32.60
N THR A 642 20.10 0.53 32.37
CA THR A 642 19.11 0.81 31.34
C THR A 642 19.74 1.44 30.10
N LYS A 643 19.14 1.23 28.96
CA LYS A 643 19.46 2.01 27.77
C LYS A 643 18.83 3.41 27.90
N PRO A 644 19.50 4.46 27.40
CA PRO A 644 18.85 5.76 27.27
C PRO A 644 17.64 5.66 26.33
N VAL A 645 16.54 6.35 26.67
CA VAL A 645 15.32 6.35 25.88
C VAL A 645 14.93 7.78 25.55
N ASN A 646 14.69 8.04 24.27
CA ASN A 646 14.08 9.29 23.81
C ASN A 646 12.68 9.03 23.26
N LEU A 647 11.68 9.71 23.81
CA LEU A 647 10.32 9.73 23.27
C LEU A 647 10.21 10.88 22.27
N ILE A 648 9.84 10.58 21.05
CA ILE A 648 9.62 11.56 19.96
C ILE A 648 8.12 11.71 19.76
N LEU A 649 7.63 12.95 19.87
CA LEU A 649 6.24 13.30 19.62
C LEU A 649 6.16 14.28 18.46
N SER A 650 5.17 14.09 17.58
CA SER A 650 4.99 14.90 16.39
C SER A 650 3.53 15.26 16.15
N SER A 651 3.30 16.32 15.35
CA SER A 651 1.98 16.88 15.09
C SER A 651 0.99 15.88 14.45
N ASP A 652 1.48 14.98 13.62
CA ASP A 652 0.65 13.95 12.98
C ASP A 652 0.14 12.89 13.96
N MET A 653 0.79 12.71 15.13
CA MET A 653 0.29 11.85 16.20
C MET A 653 -1.06 12.32 16.75
N LEU A 654 -1.41 13.61 16.58
CA LEU A 654 -2.76 14.11 16.91
C LEU A 654 -3.82 13.42 16.04
N SER A 655 -3.60 13.30 14.75
CA SER A 655 -4.53 12.63 13.82
C SER A 655 -4.58 11.10 14.03
N LYS A 656 -3.52 10.52 14.56
CA LYS A 656 -3.39 9.08 14.86
C LYS A 656 -3.87 8.69 16.25
N ALA A 657 -4.32 9.67 17.04
CA ALA A 657 -4.73 9.45 18.42
C ALA A 657 -5.86 8.42 18.59
N ALA A 658 -6.79 8.38 17.65
CA ALA A 658 -7.86 7.37 17.66
C ALA A 658 -7.30 5.94 17.71
N TRP A 659 -6.18 5.69 17.06
CA TRP A 659 -5.55 4.38 17.06
C TRP A 659 -4.69 4.14 18.30
N TRP A 660 -3.71 5.00 18.62
CA TRP A 660 -2.86 4.71 19.77
C TRP A 660 -3.65 4.76 21.10
N SER A 661 -4.72 5.58 21.21
CA SER A 661 -5.59 5.57 22.37
C SER A 661 -6.46 4.30 22.44
N TYR A 662 -6.94 3.79 21.29
CA TYR A 662 -7.65 2.51 21.21
C TYR A 662 -6.79 1.38 21.79
N PHE A 663 -5.53 1.27 21.37
CA PHE A 663 -4.62 0.27 21.90
C PHE A 663 -4.34 0.49 23.38
N GLY A 664 -4.03 1.71 23.78
CA GLY A 664 -3.66 2.07 25.16
C GLY A 664 -4.78 1.98 26.18
N SER A 665 -6.05 2.06 25.75
CA SER A 665 -7.22 1.93 26.61
C SER A 665 -7.88 0.54 26.56
N TRP A 666 -7.23 -0.45 25.97
CA TRP A 666 -7.75 -1.80 25.83
C TRP A 666 -8.09 -2.45 27.18
N ASN A 667 -9.31 -2.96 27.29
CA ASN A 667 -9.77 -3.73 28.42
C ASN A 667 -9.61 -5.23 28.13
N PHE A 668 -8.72 -5.89 28.85
CA PHE A 668 -8.41 -7.30 28.66
C PHE A 668 -9.51 -8.27 29.13
N GLU A 669 -10.40 -7.85 30.03
CA GLU A 669 -11.50 -8.68 30.50
C GLU A 669 -12.63 -8.75 29.47
N ASN A 670 -13.02 -7.60 28.92
CA ASN A 670 -14.12 -7.49 27.97
C ASN A 670 -13.67 -7.53 26.50
N GLN A 671 -12.37 -7.45 26.25
CA GLN A 671 -11.76 -7.36 24.92
C GLN A 671 -12.36 -6.20 24.08
N THR A 672 -12.51 -5.06 24.73
CA THR A 672 -13.07 -3.83 24.14
C THR A 672 -12.17 -2.64 24.40
N SER A 673 -12.30 -1.62 23.57
CA SER A 673 -11.66 -0.34 23.73
C SER A 673 -12.48 0.78 23.11
N THR A 674 -12.01 2.03 23.33
CA THR A 674 -12.62 3.23 22.77
C THR A 674 -11.56 4.02 22.00
N HIS A 675 -11.94 4.56 20.85
CA HIS A 675 -11.12 5.50 20.10
C HIS A 675 -11.30 6.90 20.70
N TYR A 676 -10.22 7.48 21.19
CA TYR A 676 -10.19 8.87 21.64
C TYR A 676 -9.35 9.70 20.70
N SER A 677 -9.79 10.92 20.37
CA SER A 677 -9.25 11.69 19.26
C SER A 677 -8.94 13.13 19.65
N TYR A 678 -8.00 13.73 18.94
CA TYR A 678 -7.78 15.17 18.88
C TYR A 678 -8.25 15.69 17.53
N TYR A 679 -8.79 16.89 17.54
CA TYR A 679 -9.27 17.60 16.36
C TYR A 679 -8.60 18.97 16.32
N PRO A 680 -7.36 19.05 15.79
CA PRO A 680 -6.61 20.30 15.74
C PRO A 680 -7.18 21.23 14.68
N SER A 681 -7.14 22.53 14.94
CA SER A 681 -7.50 23.57 14.01
C SER A 681 -6.66 24.81 14.23
N GLN A 682 -6.26 25.45 13.14
CA GLN A 682 -5.60 26.75 13.20
C GLN A 682 -6.66 27.84 13.12
N SER A 683 -6.64 28.77 14.09
CA SER A 683 -7.61 29.85 14.15
C SER A 683 -6.96 31.21 13.93
N THR A 684 -7.68 32.09 13.23
CA THR A 684 -7.37 33.51 13.25
C THR A 684 -8.12 34.16 14.42
N THR A 685 -7.44 34.97 15.21
CA THR A 685 -8.05 35.74 16.30
C THR A 685 -8.30 37.16 15.90
N GLU A 686 -9.50 37.62 16.21
CA GLU A 686 -9.78 39.07 16.29
C GLU A 686 -9.96 39.45 17.77
N GLN A 687 -9.17 40.35 18.26
CA GLN A 687 -9.38 40.94 19.55
C GLN A 687 -10.55 41.96 19.48
N ILE A 688 -11.66 41.60 20.08
CA ILE A 688 -12.83 42.45 20.11
C ILE A 688 -12.72 43.39 21.30
N ASN A 689 -12.41 44.67 21.07
CA ASN A 689 -12.45 45.77 22.05
C ASN A 689 -11.59 45.56 23.30
N GLY A 690 -10.49 44.88 23.26
CA GLY A 690 -9.58 44.66 24.40
C GLY A 690 -10.17 43.89 25.57
N ARG A 691 -11.29 43.16 25.38
CA ARG A 691 -11.99 42.39 26.40
C ARG A 691 -12.54 41.09 25.89
N GLY A 692 -11.70 40.23 25.46
CA GLY A 692 -12.12 38.92 24.98
C GLY A 692 -11.57 38.58 23.61
N PHE A 693 -11.56 37.31 23.30
CA PHE A 693 -11.13 36.81 22.00
C PHE A 693 -12.18 35.87 21.42
N THR A 694 -12.35 35.96 20.13
CA THR A 694 -13.15 35.01 19.38
C THR A 694 -12.17 34.05 18.71
N LEU A 695 -12.23 32.78 19.04
CA LEU A 695 -11.48 31.75 18.34
C LEU A 695 -12.32 31.30 17.15
N GLY A 696 -12.00 31.77 15.95
CA GLY A 696 -12.53 31.21 14.71
C GLY A 696 -11.78 29.93 14.43
N LEU A 697 -12.47 28.80 14.35
CA LEU A 697 -11.90 27.54 13.92
C LEU A 697 -12.24 27.33 12.46
N GLU A 698 -11.26 27.13 11.61
CA GLU A 698 -11.52 26.63 10.26
C GLU A 698 -12.17 25.24 10.36
N ASN A 699 -13.00 24.90 9.38
CA ASN A 699 -13.65 23.60 9.24
C ASN A 699 -14.81 23.27 10.18
N GLY A 700 -15.55 24.24 10.65
CA GLY A 700 -16.89 24.05 11.22
C GLY A 700 -17.02 24.23 12.70
N VAL A 701 -15.93 24.43 13.42
CA VAL A 701 -16.00 24.91 14.81
C VAL A 701 -15.79 26.42 14.76
N VAL A 702 -16.81 27.19 15.02
CA VAL A 702 -16.75 28.65 14.99
C VAL A 702 -16.71 29.18 16.39
N GLY A 703 -15.57 29.62 16.80
CA GLY A 703 -15.41 30.56 17.87
C GLY A 703 -15.70 30.08 19.28
N VAL A 704 -14.71 30.21 20.09
CA VAL A 704 -14.86 30.33 21.54
C VAL A 704 -14.84 31.82 21.85
N GLN A 705 -15.96 32.39 22.21
CA GLN A 705 -16.01 33.78 22.65
C GLN A 705 -15.84 33.83 24.17
N SER A 706 -14.75 34.44 24.64
CA SER A 706 -14.60 34.77 26.04
C SER A 706 -15.17 36.16 26.31
N THR A 707 -16.15 36.25 27.17
CA THR A 707 -16.67 37.53 27.65
C THR A 707 -16.39 37.58 29.15
N GLY A 708 -15.39 38.28 29.58
CA GLY A 708 -15.09 38.41 31.00
C GLY A 708 -14.29 39.69 31.28
N ASN A 709 -14.55 40.36 32.43
CA ASN A 709 -13.69 41.42 32.96
C ASN A 709 -12.41 40.75 33.45
N GLU A 710 -11.26 41.30 33.10
CA GLU A 710 -9.91 40.84 33.47
C GLU A 710 -9.69 40.64 34.96
N THR A 711 -10.56 41.16 35.84
CA THR A 711 -10.44 41.09 37.28
C THR A 711 -11.07 39.88 37.93
N ASN A 712 -11.89 39.08 37.24
CA ASN A 712 -12.64 37.97 37.85
C ASN A 712 -12.64 36.65 37.08
N GLY A 713 -11.63 36.38 36.33
CA GLY A 713 -11.53 35.13 35.57
C GLY A 713 -12.47 35.09 34.35
N THR A 714 -11.92 34.72 33.24
CA THR A 714 -12.59 34.59 31.94
C THR A 714 -13.81 33.67 32.01
N ALA A 715 -15.00 34.22 31.86
CA ALA A 715 -16.18 33.40 31.63
C ALA A 715 -16.22 33.02 30.12
N MET A 716 -15.99 31.77 29.83
CA MET A 716 -16.30 31.26 28.51
C MET A 716 -17.80 31.12 28.31
N THR A 717 -18.29 31.68 27.24
CA THR A 717 -19.72 31.66 27.05
C THR A 717 -20.15 30.69 25.94
N PHE A 718 -19.47 30.58 24.82
CA PHE A 718 -20.02 29.76 23.70
C PHE A 718 -18.93 29.29 22.72
N ALA A 719 -19.07 28.06 22.24
CA ALA A 719 -18.51 27.61 20.99
C ALA A 719 -19.65 27.22 20.05
N TYR A 720 -19.75 27.89 18.93
CA TYR A 720 -20.69 27.53 17.88
C TYR A 720 -20.06 26.51 16.98
N VAL A 721 -20.79 25.42 16.72
CA VAL A 721 -20.36 24.37 15.78
C VAL A 721 -21.39 24.24 14.69
N ASP A 722 -20.95 24.40 13.46
CA ASP A 722 -21.74 23.95 12.31
C ASP A 722 -21.59 22.41 12.22
N GLN A 723 -22.60 21.70 12.72
CA GLN A 723 -22.59 20.24 12.79
C GLN A 723 -22.42 19.60 11.41
N THR A 724 -22.93 20.22 10.35
CA THR A 724 -22.78 19.71 8.98
C THR A 724 -21.32 19.78 8.54
N LYS A 725 -20.65 20.87 8.84
CA LYS A 725 -19.24 21.06 8.54
C LYS A 725 -18.35 20.22 9.44
N LEU A 726 -18.66 20.14 10.72
CA LEU A 726 -17.96 19.29 11.66
C LEU A 726 -18.00 17.81 11.24
N ASN A 727 -19.17 17.28 10.93
CA ASN A 727 -19.32 15.90 10.47
C ASN A 727 -18.57 15.62 9.17
N LYS A 728 -18.50 16.60 8.26
CA LYS A 728 -17.74 16.50 7.02
C LYS A 728 -16.23 16.53 7.27
N THR A 729 -15.79 17.36 8.21
CA THR A 729 -14.37 17.56 8.50
C THR A 729 -13.78 16.41 9.30
N LEU A 730 -14.52 15.92 10.30
CA LEU A 730 -14.04 14.88 11.21
C LEU A 730 -14.10 13.49 10.61
N ASN A 731 -14.63 13.34 9.42
CA ASN A 731 -14.68 12.05 8.69
C ASN A 731 -15.10 10.88 9.62
N MET A 732 -16.09 11.13 10.47
CA MET A 732 -16.50 10.20 11.52
C MET A 732 -16.94 8.87 10.90
N THR A 733 -16.20 7.84 11.20
CA THR A 733 -16.39 6.52 10.58
C THR A 733 -17.47 5.71 11.28
N THR A 734 -17.72 5.95 12.58
CA THR A 734 -18.71 5.18 13.32
C THR A 734 -19.98 5.98 13.59
N THR A 735 -21.12 5.29 13.58
CA THR A 735 -22.43 5.88 13.93
C THR A 735 -22.44 6.34 15.39
N GLU A 736 -21.75 5.61 16.24
CA GLU A 736 -21.67 5.85 17.69
C GLU A 736 -20.91 7.13 18.01
N ASP A 737 -19.78 7.39 17.32
CA ASP A 737 -19.03 8.64 17.47
C ASP A 737 -19.83 9.86 16.98
N LYS A 738 -20.58 9.69 15.88
CA LYS A 738 -21.47 10.74 15.35
C LYS A 738 -22.61 11.07 16.30
N GLU A 739 -23.23 10.05 16.92
CA GLU A 739 -24.30 10.24 17.88
C GLU A 739 -23.79 10.86 19.18
N ARG A 740 -22.60 10.44 19.65
CA ARG A 740 -21.95 11.01 20.84
C ARG A 740 -21.68 12.48 20.64
N MET A 741 -20.99 12.85 19.55
CA MET A 741 -20.63 14.23 19.24
C MET A 741 -21.89 15.08 19.00
N SER A 742 -22.89 14.57 18.29
CA SER A 742 -24.17 15.26 18.09
C SER A 742 -24.86 15.58 19.41
N LYS A 743 -24.87 14.63 20.33
CA LYS A 743 -25.51 14.80 21.63
C LYS A 743 -24.80 15.82 22.53
N GLU A 744 -23.48 15.89 22.43
CA GLU A 744 -22.64 16.82 23.23
C GLU A 744 -22.60 18.23 22.65
N LEU A 745 -22.78 18.37 21.33
CA LEU A 745 -22.69 19.64 20.61
C LEU A 745 -24.05 20.37 20.46
N THR A 746 -25.18 19.76 20.85
CA THR A 746 -26.48 20.36 20.76
C THR A 746 -27.07 20.71 22.12
N ASP A 747 -27.63 21.91 22.26
CA ASP A 747 -28.33 22.35 23.49
C ASP A 747 -29.82 21.98 23.53
N GLY A 748 -30.29 21.20 22.59
CA GLY A 748 -31.69 20.79 22.46
C GLY A 748 -32.59 21.84 21.80
N THR A 749 -32.11 23.01 21.47
CA THR A 749 -32.86 24.11 20.79
C THR A 749 -32.56 24.20 19.30
N GLY A 750 -31.69 23.32 18.78
CA GLY A 750 -31.22 23.34 17.40
C GLY A 750 -30.06 24.30 17.15
N ASN A 751 -29.61 25.05 18.14
CA ASN A 751 -28.35 25.77 18.13
C ASN A 751 -27.26 24.86 18.64
N GLU A 752 -26.24 24.65 17.82
CA GLU A 752 -25.11 23.79 18.16
C GLU A 752 -24.13 24.54 19.09
N LEU A 753 -24.18 24.20 20.38
CA LEU A 753 -23.29 24.75 21.40
C LEU A 753 -22.35 23.68 21.90
N ILE A 754 -21.06 23.91 21.79
CA ILE A 754 -20.08 23.12 22.53
C ILE A 754 -20.02 23.64 23.94
N LYS A 755 -20.34 22.75 24.92
CA LYS A 755 -20.03 22.96 26.32
C LYS A 755 -18.88 22.02 26.67
N PRO A 756 -17.61 22.45 26.52
CA PRO A 756 -16.49 21.58 26.83
C PRO A 756 -16.48 21.15 28.27
N HIS A 757 -15.92 19.96 28.56
CA HIS A 757 -15.65 19.54 29.93
C HIS A 757 -14.67 20.52 30.58
N LYS A 758 -13.53 20.73 29.92
CA LYS A 758 -12.47 21.61 30.38
C LYS A 758 -12.05 22.55 29.26
N LEU A 759 -11.78 23.81 29.61
CA LEU A 759 -11.01 24.73 28.81
C LEU A 759 -9.58 24.77 29.36
N ILE A 760 -8.60 24.57 28.46
CA ILE A 760 -7.19 24.65 28.74
C ILE A 760 -6.63 25.79 27.88
N TYR A 761 -5.92 26.72 28.49
CA TYR A 761 -5.34 27.86 27.81
C TYR A 761 -3.85 27.96 28.14
N LEU A 762 -3.03 27.92 27.10
CA LEU A 762 -1.59 28.07 27.21
C LEU A 762 -1.15 29.37 26.54
N ASP A 763 -0.58 30.28 27.33
CA ASP A 763 -0.02 31.55 26.88
C ASP A 763 1.30 31.81 27.57
N ASN A 764 2.36 32.14 26.83
CA ASN A 764 3.68 32.45 27.35
C ASN A 764 4.17 31.47 28.44
N ASN A 765 4.01 30.19 28.23
CA ASN A 765 4.31 29.09 29.17
C ASN A 765 3.51 29.15 30.50
N GLN A 766 2.40 29.86 30.54
CA GLN A 766 1.45 29.83 31.62
C GLN A 766 0.24 28.99 31.23
N LEU A 767 0.03 27.92 31.96
CA LEU A 767 -1.10 27.03 31.80
C LEU A 767 -2.24 27.46 32.68
N SER A 768 -3.42 27.68 32.14
CA SER A 768 -4.65 27.97 32.85
C SER A 768 -5.71 26.94 32.48
N GLU A 769 -6.34 26.34 33.49
CA GLU A 769 -7.36 25.32 33.31
C GLU A 769 -8.66 25.71 33.97
N ARG A 770 -9.80 25.44 33.33
CA ARG A 770 -11.11 25.66 33.93
C ARG A 770 -12.07 24.56 33.51
N ILE A 771 -12.70 23.91 34.49
CA ILE A 771 -13.81 22.98 34.24
C ILE A 771 -15.06 23.82 33.95
N VAL A 772 -15.68 23.56 32.81
CA VAL A 772 -16.87 24.29 32.33
C VAL A 772 -18.14 23.45 32.48
N ASN A 773 -18.07 22.15 32.15
CA ASN A 773 -19.22 21.24 32.21
C ASN A 773 -18.79 19.82 32.54
N ASN A 774 -19.08 19.36 33.76
CA ASN A 774 -18.69 18.03 34.23
C ASN A 774 -19.35 16.86 33.44
N ASN A 775 -20.36 17.14 32.67
CA ASN A 775 -21.07 16.10 31.90
C ASN A 775 -20.65 16.00 30.42
N SER A 776 -19.70 16.83 30.00
CA SER A 776 -19.16 16.78 28.64
C SER A 776 -17.97 15.85 28.61
N ASN A 777 -17.86 15.10 27.50
CA ASN A 777 -16.72 14.24 27.20
C ASN A 777 -15.67 14.89 26.31
N MET A 778 -15.86 16.16 25.94
CA MET A 778 -14.96 16.90 25.06
C MET A 778 -14.35 18.09 25.77
N SER A 779 -13.06 18.32 25.55
CA SER A 779 -12.32 19.46 26.08
C SER A 779 -11.71 20.30 24.95
N ILE A 780 -11.45 21.54 25.23
CA ILE A 780 -10.83 22.48 24.29
C ILE A 780 -9.54 23.00 24.90
N MET A 781 -8.48 22.96 24.11
CA MET A 781 -7.22 23.63 24.41
C MET A 781 -6.94 24.72 23.37
N ALA A 782 -6.53 25.89 23.84
CA ALA A 782 -6.08 27.00 23.01
C ALA A 782 -4.64 27.36 23.40
N ILE A 783 -3.76 27.33 22.42
CA ILE A 783 -2.34 27.63 22.56
C ILE A 783 -2.05 28.91 21.81
N HIS A 784 -1.67 29.97 22.52
CA HIS A 784 -1.28 31.25 21.93
C HIS A 784 0.08 31.11 21.24
N GLN A 785 0.14 31.49 19.97
CA GLN A 785 1.34 31.40 19.16
C GLN A 785 2.05 32.76 19.08
N ASN A 786 3.32 32.75 18.75
CA ASN A 786 4.15 33.97 18.69
C ASN A 786 3.69 35.00 17.63
N ASP A 787 2.95 34.57 16.62
CA ASP A 787 2.38 35.41 15.57
C ASP A 787 1.03 36.06 15.96
N GLY A 788 0.59 35.79 17.20
CA GLY A 788 -0.71 36.24 17.71
C GLY A 788 -1.90 35.37 17.33
N SER A 789 -1.67 34.30 16.59
CA SER A 789 -2.70 33.30 16.29
C SER A 789 -2.87 32.31 17.45
N TYR A 790 -3.91 31.48 17.36
CA TYR A 790 -4.12 30.39 18.32
C TYR A 790 -4.13 29.05 17.60
N PHE A 791 -3.34 28.12 18.11
CA PHE A 791 -3.53 26.73 17.77
C PHE A 791 -4.55 26.13 18.74
N THR A 792 -5.67 25.67 18.20
CA THR A 792 -6.78 25.17 19.01
C THR A 792 -7.02 23.70 18.75
N VAL A 793 -7.22 22.95 19.81
CA VAL A 793 -7.48 21.52 19.74
C VAL A 793 -8.75 21.20 20.52
N LEU A 794 -9.75 20.64 19.84
CA LEU A 794 -10.88 19.95 20.48
C LEU A 794 -10.49 18.49 20.67
N PHE A 795 -10.76 17.89 21.81
CA PHE A 795 -10.34 16.51 22.06
C PHE A 795 -11.17 15.84 23.16
N ASP A 796 -11.15 14.51 23.15
CA ASP A 796 -11.85 13.71 24.16
C ASP A 796 -11.27 13.97 25.57
N SER A 797 -12.15 14.17 26.57
CA SER A 797 -11.75 14.47 27.95
C SER A 797 -10.90 13.37 28.61
N TYR A 798 -10.97 12.14 28.10
CA TYR A 798 -10.08 11.05 28.51
C TYR A 798 -8.60 11.40 28.33
N LEU A 799 -8.29 12.18 27.28
CA LEU A 799 -6.92 12.55 26.91
C LEU A 799 -6.39 13.79 27.63
N GLU A 800 -7.21 14.51 28.44
CA GLU A 800 -6.83 15.76 29.10
C GLU A 800 -5.53 15.68 29.90
N ASN A 801 -5.34 14.57 30.61
CA ASN A 801 -4.19 14.37 31.47
C ASN A 801 -3.24 13.31 30.92
N SER A 802 -3.42 12.89 29.66
CA SER A 802 -2.52 11.92 29.04
C SER A 802 -1.09 12.46 28.95
N VAL A 803 -0.10 11.57 29.04
CA VAL A 803 1.30 11.95 28.88
C VAL A 803 1.52 12.65 27.53
N PHE A 804 0.83 12.20 26.47
CA PHE A 804 0.90 12.87 25.19
C PHE A 804 0.43 14.35 25.26
N THR A 805 -0.74 14.63 25.86
CA THR A 805 -1.23 16.00 26.05
C THR A 805 -0.23 16.84 26.87
N LYS A 806 0.23 16.29 27.98
CA LYS A 806 1.14 16.99 28.89
C LYS A 806 2.49 17.33 28.23
N LEU A 807 3.04 16.42 27.45
CA LEU A 807 4.33 16.64 26.79
C LEU A 807 4.17 17.48 25.50
N TYR A 808 3.26 17.08 24.61
CA TYR A 808 3.17 17.68 23.29
C TYR A 808 2.40 19.02 23.25
N LEU A 809 1.23 19.06 23.90
CA LEU A 809 0.38 20.26 23.87
C LEU A 809 0.71 21.24 25.00
N GLU A 810 1.05 20.74 26.19
CA GLU A 810 1.36 21.57 27.36
C GLU A 810 2.88 21.77 27.59
N SER A 811 3.70 21.40 26.61
CA SER A 811 5.16 21.61 26.63
C SER A 811 5.87 21.00 27.86
N GLY A 812 5.34 19.89 28.40
CA GLY A 812 5.90 19.17 29.53
C GLY A 812 5.69 19.85 30.87
N PHE A 813 4.67 20.68 31.00
CA PHE A 813 4.38 21.39 32.27
C PHE A 813 4.18 20.41 33.41
N ASN A 814 4.90 20.64 34.52
CA ASN A 814 4.90 19.81 35.74
C ASN A 814 5.30 18.33 35.53
N GLN A 815 6.01 17.97 34.49
CA GLN A 815 6.52 16.62 34.30
C GLN A 815 7.92 16.46 34.89
N THR A 816 8.16 15.36 35.61
CA THR A 816 9.44 15.09 36.29
C THR A 816 10.21 13.92 35.70
N ARG A 817 9.52 13.04 34.92
CA ARG A 817 10.10 11.86 34.26
C ARG A 817 10.55 12.13 32.83
N PHE A 818 10.19 13.27 32.31
CA PHE A 818 10.49 13.67 30.94
C PHE A 818 11.20 15.02 30.92
N ASN A 819 12.27 15.13 30.13
CA ASN A 819 12.97 16.37 29.90
C ASN A 819 13.06 16.66 28.41
N LEU A 820 12.59 17.84 28.00
CA LEU A 820 12.71 18.28 26.61
C LEU A 820 14.19 18.51 26.29
N THR A 821 14.71 17.81 25.32
CA THR A 821 16.11 17.87 24.88
C THR A 821 16.28 18.55 23.55
N HIS A 822 15.27 18.49 22.68
CA HIS A 822 15.26 19.15 21.39
C HIS A 822 13.81 19.40 20.93
N SER A 823 13.62 20.48 20.18
CA SER A 823 12.30 20.82 19.61
C SER A 823 12.47 21.54 18.30
N GLU A 824 11.70 21.14 17.30
CA GLU A 824 11.48 21.79 16.01
C GLU A 824 9.97 22.05 15.84
N PRO A 825 9.56 22.85 14.85
CA PRO A 825 8.13 23.09 14.61
C PRO A 825 7.33 21.78 14.46
N GLY A 826 6.38 21.58 15.37
CA GLY A 826 5.53 20.38 15.37
C GLY A 826 6.19 19.08 15.85
N ILE A 827 7.42 19.12 16.37
CA ILE A 827 8.17 17.95 16.85
C ILE A 827 8.85 18.25 18.17
N SER A 828 8.84 17.28 19.09
CA SER A 828 9.55 17.38 20.37
C SER A 828 10.22 16.07 20.75
N VAL A 829 11.43 16.15 21.28
CA VAL A 829 12.25 15.02 21.73
C VAL A 829 12.42 15.09 23.24
N TRP A 830 11.96 14.05 23.91
CA TRP A 830 11.94 13.97 25.37
C TRP A 830 12.85 12.86 25.87
N ASN A 831 13.84 13.21 26.68
CA ASN A 831 14.63 12.21 27.40
C ASN A 831 13.80 11.64 28.55
N VAL A 832 13.77 10.31 28.68
CA VAL A 832 12.99 9.58 29.67
C VAL A 832 13.89 9.22 30.85
N PHE A 833 13.60 9.75 32.04
CA PHE A 833 14.37 9.46 33.24
C PHE A 833 13.89 8.19 33.94
N GLU A 834 14.81 7.45 34.54
CA GLU A 834 14.48 6.27 35.35
C GLU A 834 13.72 6.61 36.60
N TYR A 835 14.11 7.71 37.27
CA TYR A 835 13.53 8.18 38.52
C TYR A 835 13.23 9.68 38.44
N PRO A 836 12.26 10.18 39.25
CA PRO A 836 11.96 11.60 39.29
C PRO A 836 13.24 12.38 39.63
N THR A 837 13.66 13.26 38.76
CA THR A 837 14.70 14.24 39.11
C THR A 837 14.05 15.23 40.09
N GLY A 838 14.57 15.35 41.30
CA GLY A 838 14.05 16.30 42.31
C GLY A 838 13.90 17.67 41.65
N ALA A 839 12.72 18.28 41.79
CA ALA A 839 12.28 19.49 41.10
C ALA A 839 13.29 20.63 41.19
N THR A 840 14.10 20.80 40.18
CA THR A 840 14.81 22.02 39.86
C THR A 840 14.76 22.24 38.37
N ASN A 841 13.58 22.45 37.83
CA ASN A 841 13.44 23.05 36.51
C ASN A 841 13.63 24.57 36.64
N THR A 842 14.86 25.01 36.78
CA THR A 842 15.24 26.33 36.33
C THR A 842 15.28 26.23 34.80
N ALA A 843 14.25 26.76 34.16
CA ALA A 843 14.25 26.99 32.71
C ALA A 843 15.50 27.81 32.38
N THR A 844 16.54 27.15 31.89
CA THR A 844 17.63 27.85 31.22
C THR A 844 17.08 28.30 29.88
N ASN A 845 16.69 29.57 29.83
CA ASN A 845 16.52 30.33 28.60
C ASN A 845 17.79 30.19 27.76
N THR A 846 17.76 29.37 26.75
CA THR A 846 18.61 29.54 25.58
C THR A 846 17.74 30.11 24.46
N THR A 847 17.64 31.46 24.51
CA THR A 847 17.35 32.30 23.35
C THR A 847 18.49 32.14 22.37
N GLN A 848 18.20 31.49 21.22
CA GLN A 848 18.71 31.96 19.90
C GLN A 848 17.74 31.48 18.81
#